data_c3880c788e506a0203a398825b4d8aa3
#
_entry.id   c3880c788e506a0203a398825b4d8aa3
#
_cell.length_a   1.000
_cell.length_b   1.000
_cell.length_c   1.000
_cell.angle_alpha   90.00
_cell.angle_beta   90.00
_cell.angle_gamma   90.00
#
_symmetry.space_group_name_H-M   'P 1'
#
loop_
_entity.id
_entity.type
_entity.pdbx_description
1 polymer ?
#
loop_
_entity_poly.entity_id
_entity_poly.type
_entity_poly.pdbx_seq_one_letter_code
_entity_poly.pdbx_strand_id
1 'polypeptide(L)'
;MENVEHFGTLTERMKEFREEVLDEKPYIDAQRAILATLAYKENLNQPRVMVRAKMLEKVLDHMSIYIEDKSLLAGNQATKNRNAPIFPEYTMEFVMNELDQFEKRDGDVFYITEKTKEQLREIAPFWQNNNLRARGEALLPEEVHVFMETGVFGMEGKLNAGDAHLAVNYERILKDGLRGYEKRAKEYKATLDLTDPESIDKYCFYNAVLIVLEAVRNFANRYSVLAKDLAEKELNQERKIELLEISRICSKVPYEPAETFQEAVQSVWFIQLILQIESNGHSLSYGRFDQYMYPYYDRDIKNGTIKESEALELLTCLWIKTLTINKVRSQAHTLSSAGSPMYQNVTIAGQTTDKKDAVNDLSFLVLKSVAQTRLTQPNLTVRYHKNINKHFLDECVEVMRLGFGMPALNNDEIIIPSFMDWQVKEKDAYNYSAIGCVETAVPGKWGYRCTGMSYINFPRMLLCTMNNGVDLTSNKCFTKGYGYFTEMESYEELLKAWDKTIREITRYSVIVENVIDKASERDVPDILCSALTDDCIARGKTIKEGGAVYDFISGLQVGIANMADCLAAIKKLVYEEKKITRQELWNAILDDFSSPENKKIQEMLIREAPKYGNDDDYVDQLIVEAYDSYIEEIEKYPNTRYNRGPIGGIRYAGTSSISANVGQGMSTMATPDGRNAFEPLAEGCSPAHNSDKNGPTAVFKSVSKLRTNKITGGVLLNQKMTPQMLSTEENRQKLELLIKTFFNRLHGYHVQYNIVSKETLIDAQKHPEKHKDLIVRVAGYSAFFNVLSKKTQDDIIGRTEQSLM
;
A
#
# COMPACT_ATOMS: atom_id res chain seq x y z
N MET A 1 -1.86 8.39 -29.75
CA MET A 1 -2.64 7.30 -30.36
C MET A 1 -1.74 6.16 -30.90
N GLU A 2 -0.61 6.43 -31.54
CA GLU A 2 0.31 5.39 -32.04
C GLU A 2 0.86 4.41 -30.99
N ASN A 3 0.91 4.80 -29.72
CA ASN A 3 1.49 3.98 -28.66
C ASN A 3 0.58 2.86 -28.13
N VAL A 4 -0.72 2.91 -28.40
CA VAL A 4 -1.69 1.89 -27.95
C VAL A 4 -1.75 0.71 -28.92
N GLU A 5 -1.40 0.95 -30.19
CA GLU A 5 -1.45 -0.09 -31.23
C GLU A 5 -0.48 -1.25 -30.96
N HIS A 6 0.64 -0.99 -30.27
CA HIS A 6 1.64 -2.02 -29.93
C HIS A 6 1.06 -3.17 -29.09
N PHE A 7 0.25 -2.86 -28.09
CA PHE A 7 -0.36 -3.86 -27.21
C PHE A 7 -1.75 -4.33 -27.69
N GLY A 8 -2.28 -3.74 -28.77
CA GLY A 8 -3.65 -3.95 -29.25
C GLY A 8 -4.68 -3.27 -28.33
N THR A 9 -5.95 -3.49 -28.64
CA THR A 9 -7.09 -2.90 -27.92
C THR A 9 -7.85 -3.95 -27.13
N LEU A 10 -8.60 -3.52 -26.13
CA LEU A 10 -9.61 -4.34 -25.47
C LEU A 10 -10.62 -4.89 -26.48
N THR A 11 -11.18 -6.07 -26.20
CA THR A 11 -12.41 -6.51 -26.87
C THR A 11 -13.52 -5.49 -26.60
N GLU A 12 -14.51 -5.39 -27.50
CA GLU A 12 -15.61 -4.42 -27.29
C GLU A 12 -16.33 -4.70 -25.96
N ARG A 13 -16.55 -5.97 -25.62
CA ARG A 13 -17.09 -6.37 -24.31
C ARG A 13 -16.30 -5.79 -23.14
N MET A 14 -14.98 -5.95 -23.14
CA MET A 14 -14.14 -5.50 -22.00
C MET A 14 -14.00 -3.98 -21.98
N LYS A 15 -14.07 -3.33 -23.14
CA LYS A 15 -14.12 -1.87 -23.23
C LYS A 15 -15.39 -1.33 -22.58
N GLU A 16 -16.55 -1.86 -22.98
CA GLU A 16 -17.84 -1.47 -22.41
C GLU A 16 -17.89 -1.78 -20.89
N PHE A 17 -17.40 -2.95 -20.47
CA PHE A 17 -17.36 -3.29 -19.03
C PHE A 17 -16.47 -2.33 -18.22
N ARG A 18 -15.31 -1.97 -18.77
CA ARG A 18 -14.43 -0.97 -18.17
C ARG A 18 -15.13 0.40 -18.04
N GLU A 19 -15.79 0.86 -19.09
CA GLU A 19 -16.51 2.13 -19.10
C GLU A 19 -17.66 2.13 -18.08
N GLU A 20 -18.46 1.09 -18.02
CA GLU A 20 -19.53 0.93 -17.03
C GLU A 20 -19.00 1.03 -15.59
N VAL A 21 -17.89 0.33 -15.28
CA VAL A 21 -17.29 0.38 -13.95
C VAL A 21 -16.71 1.75 -13.63
N LEU A 22 -16.11 2.44 -14.60
CA LEU A 22 -15.53 3.77 -14.39
C LEU A 22 -16.58 4.86 -14.22
N ASP A 23 -17.72 4.75 -14.91
CA ASP A 23 -18.83 5.70 -14.81
C ASP A 23 -19.68 5.51 -13.54
N GLU A 24 -19.55 4.34 -12.87
CA GLU A 24 -20.29 4.09 -11.62
C GLU A 24 -19.79 4.98 -10.49
N LYS A 25 -20.70 5.71 -9.86
CA LYS A 25 -20.38 6.57 -8.71
C LYS A 25 -20.15 5.71 -7.45
N PRO A 26 -19.12 6.00 -6.65
CA PRO A 26 -18.85 5.26 -5.42
C PRO A 26 -19.82 5.65 -4.30
N TYR A 27 -20.86 4.85 -4.08
CA TYR A 27 -21.78 5.04 -2.96
C TYR A 27 -21.30 4.32 -1.70
N ILE A 28 -21.55 4.90 -0.55
CA ILE A 28 -21.39 4.23 0.75
C ILE A 28 -22.49 3.16 0.88
N ASP A 29 -22.08 1.95 1.28
CA ASP A 29 -22.95 0.78 1.40
C ASP A 29 -23.01 0.29 2.86
N ALA A 30 -24.23 0.32 3.44
CA ALA A 30 -24.45 -0.08 4.82
C ALA A 30 -24.69 -1.59 5.00
N GLN A 31 -24.87 -2.37 3.92
CA GLN A 31 -25.30 -3.77 4.02
C GLN A 31 -24.37 -4.62 4.88
N ARG A 32 -23.06 -4.55 4.60
CA ARG A 32 -22.06 -5.28 5.40
C ARG A 32 -22.09 -4.86 6.87
N ALA A 33 -22.18 -3.58 7.14
CA ALA A 33 -22.19 -3.04 8.51
C ALA A 33 -23.42 -3.54 9.30
N ILE A 34 -24.59 -3.60 8.68
CA ILE A 34 -25.82 -4.12 9.30
C ILE A 34 -25.66 -5.61 9.62
N LEU A 35 -25.19 -6.42 8.67
CA LEU A 35 -24.99 -7.86 8.85
C LEU A 35 -23.92 -8.14 9.92
N ALA A 36 -22.84 -7.40 9.93
CA ALA A 36 -21.81 -7.48 10.96
C ALA A 36 -22.37 -7.14 12.35
N THR A 37 -23.17 -6.08 12.44
CA THR A 37 -23.81 -5.68 13.72
C THR A 37 -24.73 -6.78 14.26
N LEU A 38 -25.53 -7.40 13.41
CA LEU A 38 -26.40 -8.51 13.80
C LEU A 38 -25.57 -9.70 14.30
N ALA A 39 -24.54 -10.11 13.57
CA ALA A 39 -23.68 -11.21 13.98
C ALA A 39 -22.97 -10.95 15.31
N TYR A 40 -22.47 -9.74 15.54
CA TYR A 40 -21.87 -9.36 16.83
C TYR A 40 -22.86 -9.41 17.98
N LYS A 41 -24.09 -8.89 17.80
CA LYS A 41 -25.15 -8.93 18.82
C LYS A 41 -25.55 -10.36 19.17
N GLU A 42 -25.66 -11.24 18.16
CA GLU A 42 -26.03 -12.65 18.37
C GLU A 42 -24.95 -13.47 19.08
N ASN A 43 -23.69 -13.04 19.03
CA ASN A 43 -22.53 -13.81 19.51
C ASN A 43 -21.70 -13.09 20.60
N LEU A 44 -22.26 -12.12 21.33
CA LEU A 44 -21.54 -11.29 22.30
C LEU A 44 -20.75 -12.09 23.36
N ASN A 45 -21.27 -13.26 23.74
CA ASN A 45 -20.69 -14.09 24.83
C ASN A 45 -19.64 -15.09 24.31
N GLN A 46 -19.29 -15.06 23.02
CA GLN A 46 -18.32 -15.97 22.43
C GLN A 46 -16.91 -15.36 22.40
N PRO A 47 -15.84 -16.18 22.36
CA PRO A 47 -14.50 -15.72 22.09
C PRO A 47 -14.45 -14.90 20.79
N ARG A 48 -13.61 -13.87 20.75
CA ARG A 48 -13.57 -12.91 19.63
C ARG A 48 -13.30 -13.59 18.27
N VAL A 49 -12.45 -14.64 18.23
CA VAL A 49 -12.20 -15.42 17.00
C VAL A 49 -13.50 -16.05 16.45
N MET A 50 -14.38 -16.54 17.34
CA MET A 50 -15.67 -17.10 16.97
C MET A 50 -16.65 -16.02 16.48
N VAL A 51 -16.68 -14.86 17.18
CA VAL A 51 -17.51 -13.71 16.75
C VAL A 51 -17.13 -13.26 15.34
N ARG A 52 -15.83 -13.15 15.06
CA ARG A 52 -15.32 -12.76 13.72
C ARG A 52 -15.66 -13.79 12.65
N ALA A 53 -15.55 -15.07 12.97
CA ALA A 53 -15.94 -16.14 12.04
C ALA A 53 -17.43 -16.10 11.72
N LYS A 54 -18.29 -15.98 12.75
CA LYS A 54 -19.75 -15.85 12.59
C LYS A 54 -20.15 -14.56 11.88
N MET A 55 -19.39 -13.48 12.04
CA MET A 55 -19.62 -12.25 11.30
C MET A 55 -19.37 -12.45 9.80
N LEU A 56 -18.23 -13.06 9.43
CA LEU A 56 -17.92 -13.32 8.02
C LEU A 56 -18.93 -14.30 7.41
N GLU A 57 -19.28 -15.39 8.11
CA GLU A 57 -20.33 -16.30 7.71
C GLU A 57 -21.64 -15.56 7.41
N LYS A 58 -22.14 -14.74 8.36
CA LYS A 58 -23.38 -13.99 8.18
C LYS A 58 -23.34 -13.02 7.01
N VAL A 59 -22.22 -12.35 6.80
CA VAL A 59 -22.04 -11.45 5.65
C VAL A 59 -22.08 -12.23 4.34
N LEU A 60 -21.32 -13.31 4.21
CA LEU A 60 -21.23 -14.10 2.98
C LEU A 60 -22.54 -14.84 2.65
N ASP A 61 -23.30 -15.26 3.67
CA ASP A 61 -24.58 -15.95 3.47
C ASP A 61 -25.72 -14.99 3.06
N HIS A 62 -25.68 -13.73 3.49
CA HIS A 62 -26.82 -12.83 3.36
C HIS A 62 -26.59 -11.58 2.52
N MET A 63 -25.33 -11.23 2.18
CA MET A 63 -25.10 -10.08 1.30
C MET A 63 -25.70 -10.31 -0.09
N SER A 64 -26.12 -9.22 -0.73
CA SER A 64 -26.62 -9.25 -2.12
C SER A 64 -25.51 -9.68 -3.07
N ILE A 65 -25.83 -10.59 -3.96
CA ILE A 65 -24.92 -11.07 -5.01
C ILE A 65 -25.50 -10.77 -6.39
N TYR A 66 -24.63 -10.52 -7.35
CA TYR A 66 -24.95 -10.34 -8.76
C TYR A 66 -23.78 -10.77 -9.66
N ILE A 67 -24.06 -10.99 -10.93
CA ILE A 67 -23.08 -11.21 -11.99
C ILE A 67 -23.34 -10.17 -13.06
N GLU A 68 -22.36 -9.36 -13.39
CA GLU A 68 -22.48 -8.33 -14.42
C GLU A 68 -22.59 -8.98 -15.83
N ASP A 69 -23.40 -8.40 -16.69
CA ASP A 69 -23.70 -8.97 -18.03
C ASP A 69 -22.44 -9.22 -18.88
N LYS A 70 -21.43 -8.40 -18.72
CA LYS A 70 -20.17 -8.47 -19.46
C LYS A 70 -19.05 -9.21 -18.74
N SER A 71 -19.26 -9.57 -17.47
CA SER A 71 -18.23 -10.22 -16.65
C SER A 71 -18.07 -11.69 -17.01
N LEU A 72 -16.81 -12.15 -17.06
CA LEU A 72 -16.43 -13.57 -17.16
C LEU A 72 -16.21 -14.20 -15.78
N LEU A 73 -16.27 -13.39 -14.72
CA LEU A 73 -16.02 -13.79 -13.33
C LEU A 73 -17.20 -13.42 -12.44
N ALA A 74 -17.50 -14.30 -11.51
CA ALA A 74 -18.51 -14.10 -10.47
C ALA A 74 -17.88 -13.49 -9.20
N GLY A 75 -18.60 -12.62 -8.50
CA GLY A 75 -18.18 -12.06 -7.22
C GLY A 75 -18.30 -10.54 -7.15
N ASN A 76 -18.92 -10.04 -6.06
CA ASN A 76 -19.05 -8.62 -5.77
C ASN A 76 -18.81 -8.34 -4.29
N GLN A 77 -18.24 -7.15 -3.95
CA GLN A 77 -17.98 -6.74 -2.57
C GLN A 77 -19.19 -6.07 -1.91
N ALA A 78 -20.01 -5.39 -2.65
CA ALA A 78 -21.08 -4.53 -2.18
C ALA A 78 -22.32 -4.65 -3.11
N THR A 79 -23.37 -3.90 -2.85
CA THR A 79 -24.62 -3.98 -3.61
C THR A 79 -24.51 -3.52 -5.07
N LYS A 80 -23.46 -2.77 -5.40
CA LYS A 80 -23.08 -2.35 -6.76
C LYS A 80 -21.57 -2.24 -6.91
N ASN A 81 -21.09 -2.22 -8.15
CA ASN A 81 -19.69 -1.97 -8.46
C ASN A 81 -19.24 -0.64 -7.85
N ARG A 82 -18.02 -0.61 -7.31
CA ARG A 82 -17.38 0.53 -6.64
C ARG A 82 -18.09 1.08 -5.40
N ASN A 83 -19.24 0.53 -4.99
CA ASN A 83 -19.80 0.87 -3.69
C ASN A 83 -18.84 0.48 -2.57
N ALA A 84 -18.75 1.32 -1.54
CA ALA A 84 -17.81 1.18 -0.46
C ALA A 84 -18.49 0.72 0.83
N PRO A 85 -18.27 -0.53 1.27
CA PRO A 85 -18.87 -1.04 2.50
C PRO A 85 -18.25 -0.40 3.74
N ILE A 86 -19.04 -0.27 4.80
CA ILE A 86 -18.59 0.17 6.12
C ILE A 86 -18.20 -1.03 6.97
N PHE A 87 -17.12 -0.85 7.75
CA PHE A 87 -16.52 -1.82 8.67
C PHE A 87 -16.59 -1.30 10.11
N PRO A 88 -17.76 -1.37 10.77
CA PRO A 88 -17.99 -0.69 12.05
C PRO A 88 -17.16 -1.27 13.20
N GLU A 89 -16.66 -2.49 13.07
CA GLU A 89 -15.79 -3.14 14.04
C GLU A 89 -14.39 -2.49 14.15
N TYR A 90 -13.99 -1.72 13.13
CA TYR A 90 -12.77 -0.92 13.17
C TYR A 90 -13.03 0.47 13.73
N THR A 91 -14.02 1.17 13.19
CA THR A 91 -14.42 2.51 13.64
C THR A 91 -15.80 2.90 13.12
N MET A 92 -16.57 3.62 13.93
CA MET A 92 -17.79 4.33 13.50
C MET A 92 -17.69 5.83 13.70
N GLU A 93 -16.69 6.31 14.44
CA GLU A 93 -16.56 7.71 14.81
C GLU A 93 -16.46 8.62 13.59
N PHE A 94 -15.45 8.42 12.73
CA PHE A 94 -15.31 9.27 11.54
C PHE A 94 -16.50 9.15 10.59
N VAL A 95 -17.09 7.94 10.48
CA VAL A 95 -18.27 7.73 9.61
C VAL A 95 -19.41 8.62 10.06
N MET A 96 -19.67 8.72 11.36
CA MET A 96 -20.74 9.54 11.91
C MET A 96 -20.40 11.03 11.85
N ASN A 97 -19.16 11.41 12.11
CA ASN A 97 -18.70 12.81 12.06
C ASN A 97 -18.71 13.38 10.64
N GLU A 98 -18.45 12.55 9.62
CA GLU A 98 -18.35 12.96 8.24
C GLU A 98 -19.61 12.61 7.40
N LEU A 99 -20.67 12.11 8.03
CA LEU A 99 -21.86 11.56 7.36
C LEU A 99 -22.50 12.53 6.34
N ASP A 100 -22.48 13.83 6.61
CA ASP A 100 -23.00 14.88 5.74
C ASP A 100 -21.89 15.63 4.96
N GLN A 101 -20.66 15.15 5.01
CA GLN A 101 -19.48 15.75 4.37
C GLN A 101 -18.92 14.92 3.21
N PHE A 102 -19.25 13.63 3.10
CA PHE A 102 -18.65 12.73 2.11
C PHE A 102 -18.76 13.23 0.67
N GLU A 103 -19.89 13.87 0.31
CA GLU A 103 -20.11 14.42 -1.03
C GLU A 103 -19.46 15.80 -1.26
N LYS A 104 -18.96 16.45 -0.19
CA LYS A 104 -18.37 17.80 -0.22
C LYS A 104 -16.84 17.79 -0.14
N ARG A 105 -16.23 16.60 -0.12
CA ARG A 105 -14.78 16.46 -0.01
C ARG A 105 -14.07 17.05 -1.24
N ASP A 106 -12.91 17.65 -1.00
CA ASP A 106 -11.95 17.98 -2.05
C ASP A 106 -11.09 16.73 -2.35
N GLY A 107 -11.52 15.93 -3.32
CA GLY A 107 -10.96 14.62 -3.63
C GLY A 107 -11.60 13.48 -2.85
N ASP A 108 -11.50 12.25 -3.38
CA ASP A 108 -12.04 11.02 -2.75
C ASP A 108 -13.51 11.16 -2.32
N VAL A 109 -14.33 11.68 -3.21
CA VAL A 109 -15.77 11.90 -2.98
C VAL A 109 -16.51 10.58 -2.92
N PHE A 110 -17.33 10.39 -1.87
CA PHE A 110 -18.29 9.30 -1.78
C PHE A 110 -19.70 9.86 -1.74
N TYR A 111 -20.62 9.18 -2.42
CA TYR A 111 -22.03 9.50 -2.39
C TYR A 111 -22.74 8.70 -1.31
N ILE A 112 -23.80 9.24 -0.73
CA ILE A 112 -24.57 8.57 0.32
C ILE A 112 -26.06 8.91 0.23
N THR A 113 -26.94 7.91 0.32
CA THR A 113 -28.38 8.12 0.34
C THR A 113 -28.89 8.41 1.76
N GLU A 114 -30.01 9.13 1.91
CA GLU A 114 -30.60 9.36 3.22
C GLU A 114 -30.95 8.04 3.92
N LYS A 115 -31.44 7.04 3.17
CA LYS A 115 -31.70 5.70 3.71
C LYS A 115 -30.42 5.08 4.31
N THR A 116 -29.29 5.20 3.64
CA THR A 116 -28.01 4.70 4.15
C THR A 116 -27.59 5.44 5.41
N LYS A 117 -27.79 6.76 5.46
CA LYS A 117 -27.50 7.56 6.67
C LYS A 117 -28.34 7.10 7.87
N GLU A 118 -29.65 6.88 7.67
CA GLU A 118 -30.56 6.37 8.70
C GLU A 118 -30.11 5.01 9.23
N GLN A 119 -29.79 4.08 8.32
CA GLN A 119 -29.29 2.74 8.68
C GLN A 119 -27.99 2.80 9.49
N LEU A 120 -27.07 3.68 9.13
CA LEU A 120 -25.81 3.85 9.87
C LEU A 120 -26.04 4.48 11.25
N ARG A 121 -26.95 5.46 11.36
CA ARG A 121 -27.35 6.04 12.66
C ARG A 121 -27.98 5.02 13.59
N GLU A 122 -28.77 4.07 13.06
CA GLU A 122 -29.40 3.01 13.85
C GLU A 122 -28.38 2.05 14.49
N ILE A 123 -27.33 1.68 13.76
CA ILE A 123 -26.32 0.74 14.28
C ILE A 123 -25.20 1.40 15.07
N ALA A 124 -24.94 2.69 14.88
CA ALA A 124 -23.81 3.42 15.47
C ALA A 124 -23.73 3.32 17.01
N PRO A 125 -24.83 3.40 17.80
CA PRO A 125 -24.76 3.31 19.26
C PRO A 125 -24.14 2.00 19.76
N PHE A 126 -24.36 0.88 19.07
CA PHE A 126 -23.76 -0.41 19.43
C PHE A 126 -22.24 -0.37 19.32
N TRP A 127 -21.71 0.37 18.33
CA TRP A 127 -20.30 0.41 18.03
C TRP A 127 -19.52 1.50 18.76
N GLN A 128 -20.16 2.42 19.47
CA GLN A 128 -19.52 3.57 20.10
C GLN A 128 -18.30 3.18 20.96
N ASN A 129 -18.38 2.08 21.74
CA ASN A 129 -17.28 1.55 22.56
C ASN A 129 -16.88 0.11 22.19
N ASN A 130 -17.42 -0.42 21.07
CA ASN A 130 -17.21 -1.80 20.66
C ASN A 130 -16.32 -1.96 19.41
N ASN A 131 -15.62 -0.92 19.00
CA ASN A 131 -14.74 -0.93 17.84
C ASN A 131 -13.25 -0.85 18.24
N LEU A 132 -12.38 -1.18 17.29
CA LEU A 132 -10.93 -1.19 17.45
C LEU A 132 -10.41 0.18 17.91
N ARG A 133 -10.84 1.27 17.26
CA ARG A 133 -10.37 2.62 17.57
C ARG A 133 -10.64 2.98 19.01
N ALA A 134 -11.89 2.95 19.44
CA ALA A 134 -12.26 3.30 20.81
C ALA A 134 -11.53 2.46 21.87
N ARG A 135 -11.39 1.15 21.63
CA ARG A 135 -10.72 0.24 22.55
C ARG A 135 -9.20 0.39 22.52
N GLY A 136 -8.61 0.70 21.36
CA GLY A 136 -7.18 0.95 21.22
C GLY A 136 -6.77 2.25 21.90
N GLU A 137 -7.51 3.33 21.64
CA GLU A 137 -7.25 4.63 22.26
C GLU A 137 -7.38 4.59 23.79
N ALA A 138 -8.36 3.86 24.32
CA ALA A 138 -8.55 3.69 25.77
C ALA A 138 -7.40 2.94 26.49
N LEU A 139 -6.52 2.27 25.75
CA LEU A 139 -5.37 1.55 26.29
C LEU A 139 -4.06 2.35 26.20
N LEU A 140 -4.06 3.49 25.52
CA LEU A 140 -2.85 4.29 25.35
C LEU A 140 -2.38 4.88 26.68
N PRO A 141 -1.08 4.76 27.03
CA PRO A 141 -0.52 5.43 28.19
C PRO A 141 -0.60 6.96 28.06
N GLU A 142 -0.72 7.66 29.19
CA GLU A 142 -0.81 9.12 29.24
C GLU A 142 0.36 9.81 28.50
N GLU A 143 1.57 9.25 28.63
CA GLU A 143 2.79 9.80 28.00
C GLU A 143 2.72 9.92 26.46
N VAL A 144 1.80 9.22 25.80
CA VAL A 144 1.65 9.26 24.33
C VAL A 144 0.38 9.95 23.83
N HIS A 145 -0.50 10.41 24.74
CA HIS A 145 -1.75 11.07 24.34
C HIS A 145 -1.49 12.32 23.48
N VAL A 146 -0.45 13.10 23.78
CA VAL A 146 -0.09 14.30 23.01
C VAL A 146 0.15 14.01 21.52
N PHE A 147 0.70 12.83 21.20
CA PHE A 147 0.97 12.43 19.81
C PHE A 147 -0.29 12.02 19.07
N MET A 148 -1.28 11.50 19.77
CA MET A 148 -2.59 11.17 19.22
C MET A 148 -3.41 12.44 18.98
N GLU A 149 -3.47 13.34 19.94
CA GLU A 149 -4.17 14.64 19.85
C GLU A 149 -3.63 15.51 18.71
N THR A 150 -2.32 15.49 18.50
CA THR A 150 -1.65 16.32 17.47
C THR A 150 -1.53 15.62 16.12
N GLY A 151 -1.89 14.33 16.03
CA GLY A 151 -1.81 13.52 14.81
C GLY A 151 -0.40 13.36 14.26
N VAL A 152 0.64 13.53 15.09
CA VAL A 152 2.04 13.59 14.66
C VAL A 152 2.54 12.27 14.07
N PHE A 153 1.99 11.13 14.49
CA PHE A 153 2.37 9.82 13.96
C PHE A 153 1.53 9.33 12.77
N GLY A 154 0.50 10.06 12.36
CA GLY A 154 -0.34 9.67 11.23
C GLY A 154 -1.05 8.32 11.42
N MET A 155 -1.62 8.06 12.61
CA MET A 155 -2.21 6.77 13.01
C MET A 155 -3.57 6.44 12.39
N GLU A 156 -4.18 7.35 11.64
CA GLU A 156 -5.53 7.18 11.07
C GLU A 156 -5.70 5.89 10.26
N GLY A 157 -4.68 5.50 9.49
CA GLY A 157 -4.71 4.27 8.72
C GLY A 157 -4.93 3.02 9.57
N LYS A 158 -4.33 2.94 10.76
CA LYS A 158 -4.40 1.76 11.62
C LYS A 158 -5.68 1.68 12.43
N LEU A 159 -6.03 2.78 13.08
CA LEU A 159 -7.18 2.84 13.96
C LEU A 159 -8.50 2.73 13.19
N ASN A 160 -8.55 3.27 11.98
CA ASN A 160 -9.77 3.31 11.19
C ASN A 160 -9.84 2.20 10.13
N ALA A 161 -8.72 1.89 9.49
CA ALA A 161 -8.69 0.92 8.40
C ALA A 161 -8.25 -0.48 8.83
N GLY A 162 -7.46 -0.60 9.89
CA GLY A 162 -6.83 -1.88 10.26
C GLY A 162 -5.68 -2.24 9.33
N ASP A 163 -5.27 -3.48 9.35
CA ASP A 163 -4.09 -4.00 8.67
C ASP A 163 -4.41 -5.03 7.62
N ALA A 164 -3.60 -5.03 6.56
CA ALA A 164 -3.56 -6.12 5.61
C ALA A 164 -2.15 -6.34 5.05
N HIS A 165 -1.57 -5.50 4.24
CA HIS A 165 -0.18 -5.53 3.71
C HIS A 165 0.43 -6.93 3.63
N LEU A 166 -0.23 -7.86 2.93
CA LEU A 166 0.21 -9.24 2.74
C LEU A 166 -0.36 -9.83 1.46
N ALA A 167 0.18 -10.98 1.07
CA ALA A 167 -0.42 -11.88 0.10
C ALA A 167 -0.55 -13.27 0.74
N VAL A 168 -1.73 -13.89 0.64
CA VAL A 168 -1.94 -15.27 1.10
C VAL A 168 -1.26 -16.28 0.19
N ASN A 169 -1.26 -17.56 0.57
CA ASN A 169 -0.62 -18.62 -0.22
C ASN A 169 -1.52 -19.08 -1.37
N TYR A 170 -1.63 -18.26 -2.43
CA TYR A 170 -2.43 -18.58 -3.61
C TYR A 170 -2.00 -19.88 -4.30
N GLU A 171 -0.69 -20.17 -4.34
CA GLU A 171 -0.18 -21.42 -4.92
C GLU A 171 -0.80 -22.65 -4.23
N ARG A 172 -0.79 -22.66 -2.89
CA ARG A 172 -1.38 -23.75 -2.11
C ARG A 172 -2.90 -23.81 -2.23
N ILE A 173 -3.56 -22.64 -2.27
CA ILE A 173 -5.01 -22.55 -2.44
C ILE A 173 -5.43 -23.20 -3.76
N LEU A 174 -4.75 -22.89 -4.85
CA LEU A 174 -5.04 -23.45 -6.16
C LEU A 174 -4.80 -24.96 -6.22
N LYS A 175 -3.73 -25.44 -5.56
CA LYS A 175 -3.31 -26.84 -5.55
C LYS A 175 -4.16 -27.73 -4.65
N ASP A 176 -4.49 -27.28 -3.45
CA ASP A 176 -5.14 -28.08 -2.40
C ASP A 176 -6.66 -27.82 -2.31
N GLY A 177 -7.12 -26.67 -2.81
CA GLY A 177 -8.43 -26.14 -2.54
C GLY A 177 -8.63 -25.82 -1.05
N LEU A 178 -9.72 -25.16 -0.68
CA LEU A 178 -10.07 -24.93 0.73
C LEU A 178 -10.35 -26.25 1.46
N ARG A 179 -10.72 -27.30 0.76
CA ARG A 179 -10.87 -28.66 1.30
C ARG A 179 -9.56 -29.15 1.95
N GLY A 180 -8.42 -28.84 1.38
CA GLY A 180 -7.12 -29.16 1.97
C GLY A 180 -6.86 -28.43 3.29
N TYR A 181 -7.29 -27.19 3.40
CA TYR A 181 -7.22 -26.39 4.64
C TYR A 181 -8.19 -26.90 5.70
N GLU A 182 -9.42 -27.24 5.31
CA GLU A 182 -10.41 -27.86 6.19
C GLU A 182 -9.89 -29.17 6.79
N LYS A 183 -9.33 -30.04 5.94
CA LYS A 183 -8.73 -31.31 6.37
C LYS A 183 -7.63 -31.07 7.43
N ARG A 184 -6.68 -30.17 7.17
CA ARG A 184 -5.61 -29.84 8.13
C ARG A 184 -6.16 -29.29 9.44
N ALA A 185 -7.12 -28.38 9.40
CA ALA A 185 -7.74 -27.83 10.60
C ALA A 185 -8.43 -28.91 11.45
N LYS A 186 -9.14 -29.86 10.82
CA LYS A 186 -9.78 -31.01 11.49
C LYS A 186 -8.74 -31.95 12.11
N GLU A 187 -7.65 -32.24 11.39
CA GLU A 187 -6.55 -33.08 11.87
C GLU A 187 -5.90 -32.48 13.12
N TYR A 188 -5.48 -31.23 13.08
CA TYR A 188 -4.90 -30.56 14.24
C TYR A 188 -5.88 -30.44 15.41
N LYS A 189 -7.15 -30.12 15.15
CA LYS A 189 -8.19 -30.06 16.17
C LYS A 189 -8.37 -31.41 16.88
N ALA A 190 -8.29 -32.53 16.15
CA ALA A 190 -8.45 -33.89 16.72
C ALA A 190 -7.28 -34.31 17.61
N THR A 191 -6.12 -33.65 17.52
CA THR A 191 -4.95 -33.96 18.36
C THR A 191 -4.88 -33.13 19.64
N LEU A 192 -5.85 -32.23 19.88
CA LEU A 192 -5.83 -31.38 21.08
C LEU A 192 -6.12 -32.18 22.34
N ASP A 193 -5.29 -31.95 23.36
CA ASP A 193 -5.62 -32.33 24.73
C ASP A 193 -6.27 -31.12 25.42
N LEU A 194 -7.59 -31.17 25.59
CA LEU A 194 -8.35 -30.07 26.18
C LEU A 194 -8.13 -29.94 27.70
N THR A 195 -7.31 -30.81 28.31
CA THR A 195 -6.85 -30.58 29.70
C THR A 195 -5.69 -29.59 29.77
N ASP A 196 -5.02 -29.32 28.65
CA ASP A 196 -4.07 -28.23 28.50
C ASP A 196 -4.81 -26.92 28.24
N PRO A 197 -4.65 -25.87 29.11
CA PRO A 197 -5.34 -24.59 28.93
C PRO A 197 -5.08 -23.91 27.58
N GLU A 198 -3.87 -24.01 27.02
CA GLU A 198 -3.56 -23.43 25.69
C GLU A 198 -4.36 -24.11 24.55
N SER A 199 -4.78 -25.34 24.75
CA SER A 199 -5.57 -26.07 23.75
C SER A 199 -6.99 -25.54 23.61
N ILE A 200 -7.51 -24.79 24.58
CA ILE A 200 -8.84 -24.18 24.50
C ILE A 200 -8.86 -23.05 23.44
N ASP A 201 -7.85 -22.19 23.42
CA ASP A 201 -7.75 -21.13 22.42
C ASP A 201 -7.56 -21.73 21.00
N LYS A 202 -6.71 -22.76 20.86
CA LYS A 202 -6.54 -23.48 19.60
C LYS A 202 -7.84 -24.15 19.12
N TYR A 203 -8.60 -24.74 20.05
CA TYR A 203 -9.91 -25.31 19.76
C TYR A 203 -10.88 -24.26 19.19
N CYS A 204 -10.97 -23.09 19.82
CA CYS A 204 -11.77 -21.97 19.34
C CYS A 204 -11.31 -21.50 17.94
N PHE A 205 -10.00 -21.37 17.74
CA PHE A 205 -9.43 -20.99 16.44
C PHE A 205 -9.78 -22.00 15.33
N TYR A 206 -9.60 -23.32 15.56
CA TYR A 206 -9.94 -24.32 14.55
C TYR A 206 -11.44 -24.34 14.25
N ASN A 207 -12.31 -24.16 15.24
CA ASN A 207 -13.74 -24.02 14.98
C ASN A 207 -14.05 -22.79 14.12
N ALA A 208 -13.42 -21.66 14.44
CA ALA A 208 -13.57 -20.44 13.65
C ALA A 208 -13.08 -20.64 12.18
N VAL A 209 -11.95 -21.30 11.98
CA VAL A 209 -11.43 -21.65 10.66
C VAL A 209 -12.44 -22.52 9.88
N LEU A 210 -12.99 -23.56 10.51
CA LEU A 210 -13.96 -24.43 9.85
C LEU A 210 -15.22 -23.67 9.43
N ILE A 211 -15.71 -22.76 10.27
CA ILE A 211 -16.86 -21.90 9.97
C ILE A 211 -16.59 -21.03 8.73
N VAL A 212 -15.46 -20.34 8.68
CA VAL A 212 -15.17 -19.43 7.57
C VAL A 212 -14.91 -20.18 6.25
N LEU A 213 -14.27 -21.36 6.29
CA LEU A 213 -14.06 -22.16 5.09
C LEU A 213 -15.40 -22.67 4.49
N GLU A 214 -16.34 -23.09 5.34
CA GLU A 214 -17.69 -23.47 4.91
C GLU A 214 -18.46 -22.25 4.37
N ALA A 215 -18.36 -21.08 5.03
CA ALA A 215 -18.99 -19.85 4.56
C ALA A 215 -18.49 -19.42 3.16
N VAL A 216 -17.19 -19.56 2.89
CA VAL A 216 -16.61 -19.29 1.55
C VAL A 216 -17.17 -20.26 0.51
N ARG A 217 -17.27 -21.55 0.84
CA ARG A 217 -17.88 -22.57 -0.03
C ARG A 217 -19.34 -22.23 -0.35
N ASN A 218 -20.13 -21.89 0.68
CA ASN A 218 -21.54 -21.51 0.52
C ASN A 218 -21.69 -20.26 -0.35
N PHE A 219 -20.83 -19.26 -0.16
CA PHE A 219 -20.80 -18.05 -0.98
C PHE A 219 -20.54 -18.35 -2.46
N ALA A 220 -19.56 -19.19 -2.78
CA ALA A 220 -19.31 -19.63 -4.15
C ALA A 220 -20.49 -20.40 -4.73
N ASN A 221 -21.10 -21.30 -3.96
CA ASN A 221 -22.31 -22.06 -4.37
C ASN A 221 -23.49 -21.13 -4.66
N ARG A 222 -23.67 -20.03 -3.93
CA ARG A 222 -24.71 -19.03 -4.21
C ARG A 222 -24.54 -18.45 -5.61
N TYR A 223 -23.29 -18.16 -6.04
CA TYR A 223 -23.02 -17.70 -7.41
C TYR A 223 -23.22 -18.79 -8.45
N SER A 224 -22.93 -20.06 -8.12
CA SER A 224 -23.23 -21.18 -9.00
C SER A 224 -24.75 -21.27 -9.31
N VAL A 225 -25.58 -21.16 -8.28
CA VAL A 225 -27.04 -21.15 -8.45
C VAL A 225 -27.49 -19.92 -9.25
N LEU A 226 -27.01 -18.73 -8.89
CA LEU A 226 -27.37 -17.48 -9.59
C LEU A 226 -26.99 -17.54 -11.08
N ALA A 227 -25.79 -18.02 -11.42
CA ALA A 227 -25.34 -18.14 -12.80
C ALA A 227 -26.22 -19.11 -13.61
N LYS A 228 -26.65 -20.22 -12.99
CA LYS A 228 -27.58 -21.18 -13.62
C LYS A 228 -28.95 -20.54 -13.86
N ASP A 229 -29.49 -19.83 -12.87
CA ASP A 229 -30.79 -19.15 -12.99
C ASP A 229 -30.77 -18.07 -14.07
N LEU A 230 -29.63 -17.35 -14.22
CA LEU A 230 -29.42 -16.39 -15.29
C LEU A 230 -29.31 -17.07 -16.66
N ALA A 231 -28.60 -18.19 -16.75
CA ALA A 231 -28.46 -18.96 -17.98
C ALA A 231 -29.78 -19.50 -18.51
N GLU A 232 -30.72 -19.88 -17.60
CA GLU A 232 -32.06 -20.34 -18.00
C GLU A 232 -32.90 -19.23 -18.66
N LYS A 233 -32.64 -17.96 -18.33
CA LYS A 233 -33.34 -16.78 -18.84
C LYS A 233 -32.64 -16.12 -20.02
N GLU A 234 -31.35 -16.47 -20.26
CA GLU A 234 -30.51 -15.85 -21.26
C GLU A 234 -30.89 -16.30 -22.68
N LEU A 235 -31.07 -15.34 -23.58
CA LEU A 235 -31.44 -15.57 -24.98
C LEU A 235 -30.23 -15.68 -25.89
N ASN A 236 -29.12 -15.03 -25.56
CA ASN A 236 -27.86 -15.11 -26.29
C ASN A 236 -27.19 -16.45 -25.95
N GLN A 237 -27.02 -17.31 -26.96
CA GLN A 237 -26.49 -18.67 -26.79
C GLN A 237 -25.04 -18.68 -26.27
N GLU A 238 -24.19 -17.74 -26.72
CA GLU A 238 -22.80 -17.63 -26.26
C GLU A 238 -22.76 -17.25 -24.78
N ARG A 239 -23.53 -16.22 -24.38
CA ARG A 239 -23.63 -15.80 -22.97
C ARG A 239 -24.21 -16.88 -22.08
N LYS A 240 -25.20 -17.61 -22.58
CA LYS A 240 -25.78 -18.76 -21.87
C LYS A 240 -24.74 -19.83 -21.56
N ILE A 241 -23.89 -20.17 -22.52
CA ILE A 241 -22.80 -21.14 -22.35
C ILE A 241 -21.79 -20.62 -21.31
N GLU A 242 -21.43 -19.35 -21.37
CA GLU A 242 -20.55 -18.72 -20.37
C GLU A 242 -21.13 -18.75 -18.96
N LEU A 243 -22.42 -18.44 -18.79
CA LEU A 243 -23.09 -18.47 -17.49
C LEU A 243 -23.16 -19.90 -16.92
N LEU A 244 -23.37 -20.91 -17.77
CA LEU A 244 -23.32 -22.33 -17.35
C LEU A 244 -21.89 -22.72 -16.93
N GLU A 245 -20.88 -22.23 -17.63
CA GLU A 245 -19.48 -22.46 -17.24
C GLU A 245 -19.14 -21.74 -15.93
N ILE A 246 -19.56 -20.49 -15.74
CA ILE A 246 -19.43 -19.78 -14.45
C ILE A 246 -20.12 -20.58 -13.33
N SER A 247 -21.32 -21.13 -13.57
CA SER A 247 -22.04 -21.98 -12.60
C SER A 247 -21.21 -23.20 -12.23
N ARG A 248 -20.69 -23.92 -13.23
CA ARG A 248 -19.83 -25.10 -13.02
C ARG A 248 -18.59 -24.75 -12.20
N ILE A 249 -17.89 -23.68 -12.59
CA ILE A 249 -16.66 -23.23 -11.92
C ILE A 249 -16.95 -22.84 -10.48
N CYS A 250 -17.97 -22.03 -10.22
CA CYS A 250 -18.34 -21.59 -8.87
C CYS A 250 -18.81 -22.74 -7.96
N SER A 251 -19.34 -23.85 -8.52
CA SER A 251 -19.66 -25.05 -7.73
C SER A 251 -18.43 -25.81 -7.26
N LYS A 252 -17.26 -25.58 -7.89
CA LYS A 252 -16.01 -26.30 -7.64
C LYS A 252 -15.03 -25.45 -6.84
N VAL A 253 -14.67 -24.28 -7.33
CA VAL A 253 -13.63 -23.44 -6.73
C VAL A 253 -14.22 -22.30 -5.89
N PRO A 254 -13.54 -21.85 -4.82
CA PRO A 254 -12.19 -22.22 -4.37
C PRO A 254 -12.13 -23.45 -3.45
N TYR A 255 -13.25 -24.16 -3.24
CA TYR A 255 -13.30 -25.28 -2.29
C TYR A 255 -12.48 -26.49 -2.76
N GLU A 256 -12.66 -26.94 -4.01
CA GLU A 256 -11.84 -27.95 -4.64
C GLU A 256 -10.61 -27.34 -5.34
N PRO A 257 -9.55 -28.12 -5.59
CA PRO A 257 -8.41 -27.68 -6.40
C PRO A 257 -8.82 -27.19 -7.79
N ALA A 258 -8.12 -26.16 -8.28
CA ALA A 258 -8.28 -25.69 -9.64
C ALA A 258 -7.59 -26.64 -10.64
N GLU A 259 -8.25 -26.92 -11.77
CA GLU A 259 -7.72 -27.77 -12.85
C GLU A 259 -7.51 -27.01 -14.14
N THR A 260 -8.17 -25.87 -14.36
CA THR A 260 -8.02 -25.03 -15.56
C THR A 260 -7.57 -23.63 -15.21
N PHE A 261 -7.06 -22.91 -16.19
CA PHE A 261 -6.67 -21.50 -16.01
C PHE A 261 -7.87 -20.63 -15.59
N GLN A 262 -9.03 -20.85 -16.17
CA GLN A 262 -10.25 -20.12 -15.80
C GLN A 262 -10.70 -20.43 -14.37
N GLU A 263 -10.67 -21.70 -13.94
CA GLU A 263 -10.92 -22.09 -12.54
C GLU A 263 -9.91 -21.42 -11.58
N ALA A 264 -8.63 -21.38 -11.97
CA ALA A 264 -7.58 -20.74 -11.15
C ALA A 264 -7.83 -19.24 -11.01
N VAL A 265 -8.19 -18.54 -12.11
CA VAL A 265 -8.51 -17.10 -12.07
C VAL A 265 -9.73 -16.84 -11.20
N GLN A 266 -10.81 -17.60 -11.33
CA GLN A 266 -12.01 -17.47 -10.49
C GLN A 266 -11.72 -17.75 -9.02
N SER A 267 -10.89 -18.76 -8.72
CA SER A 267 -10.48 -19.10 -7.36
C SER A 267 -9.69 -17.94 -6.72
N VAL A 268 -8.69 -17.42 -7.43
CA VAL A 268 -7.89 -16.28 -6.97
C VAL A 268 -8.78 -15.05 -6.74
N TRP A 269 -9.71 -14.77 -7.65
CA TRP A 269 -10.64 -13.66 -7.50
C TRP A 269 -11.55 -13.81 -6.27
N PHE A 270 -12.16 -14.97 -6.06
CA PHE A 270 -13.00 -15.20 -4.87
C PHE A 270 -12.22 -15.01 -3.58
N ILE A 271 -11.00 -15.55 -3.49
CA ILE A 271 -10.17 -15.39 -2.28
C ILE A 271 -9.81 -13.92 -2.07
N GLN A 272 -9.34 -13.22 -3.11
CA GLN A 272 -9.01 -11.79 -3.03
C GLN A 272 -10.21 -10.96 -2.58
N LEU A 273 -11.36 -11.20 -3.17
CA LEU A 273 -12.62 -10.54 -2.85
C LEU A 273 -13.04 -10.76 -1.39
N ILE A 274 -13.03 -12.03 -0.93
CA ILE A 274 -13.53 -12.36 0.41
C ILE A 274 -12.57 -11.83 1.50
N LEU A 275 -11.27 -11.85 1.27
CA LEU A 275 -10.30 -11.18 2.15
C LEU A 275 -10.59 -9.67 2.28
N GLN A 276 -11.03 -9.02 1.19
CA GLN A 276 -11.45 -7.61 1.21
C GLN A 276 -12.81 -7.39 1.90
N ILE A 277 -13.65 -8.42 2.01
CA ILE A 277 -14.91 -8.40 2.79
C ILE A 277 -14.62 -8.68 4.27
N GLU A 278 -13.66 -9.55 4.59
CA GLU A 278 -13.30 -9.91 5.97
C GLU A 278 -12.70 -8.74 6.74
N SER A 279 -11.75 -8.01 6.12
CA SER A 279 -10.98 -6.96 6.76
C SER A 279 -11.12 -5.62 6.07
N ASN A 280 -11.11 -4.53 6.85
CA ASN A 280 -11.06 -3.16 6.33
C ASN A 280 -9.65 -2.73 5.87
N GLY A 281 -8.63 -3.55 6.06
CA GLY A 281 -7.27 -3.27 5.63
C GLY A 281 -7.15 -3.09 4.11
N HIS A 282 -6.08 -2.47 3.69
CA HIS A 282 -5.71 -2.33 2.28
C HIS A 282 -4.41 -3.07 1.98
N SER A 283 -3.95 -3.09 0.72
CA SER A 283 -2.70 -3.75 0.30
C SER A 283 -2.73 -5.27 0.41
N LEU A 284 -3.93 -5.88 0.37
CA LEU A 284 -4.07 -7.30 0.08
C LEU A 284 -3.66 -7.52 -1.37
N SER A 285 -2.56 -8.22 -1.59
CA SER A 285 -1.88 -8.31 -2.88
C SER A 285 -1.94 -9.72 -3.46
N TYR A 286 -1.78 -9.83 -4.78
CA TYR A 286 -1.85 -11.11 -5.50
C TYR A 286 -0.54 -11.93 -5.42
N GLY A 287 0.55 -11.32 -4.94
CA GLY A 287 1.85 -11.98 -4.91
C GLY A 287 2.46 -12.17 -6.31
N ARG A 288 3.26 -13.22 -6.50
CA ARG A 288 3.94 -13.55 -7.76
C ARG A 288 2.98 -14.23 -8.74
N PHE A 289 2.06 -13.47 -9.28
CA PHE A 289 0.92 -13.95 -10.05
C PHE A 289 1.32 -14.81 -11.25
N ASP A 290 2.29 -14.38 -12.03
CA ASP A 290 2.77 -15.09 -13.20
C ASP A 290 3.46 -16.43 -12.89
N GLN A 291 3.90 -16.65 -11.64
CA GLN A 291 4.57 -17.88 -11.25
C GLN A 291 3.57 -18.95 -10.82
N TYR A 292 2.65 -18.65 -9.93
CA TYR A 292 1.71 -19.67 -9.44
C TYR A 292 0.54 -19.93 -10.42
N MET A 293 0.25 -19.00 -11.33
CA MET A 293 -0.75 -19.17 -12.39
C MET A 293 -0.22 -19.86 -13.65
N TYR A 294 1.11 -19.74 -13.92
CA TYR A 294 1.71 -20.25 -15.14
C TYR A 294 1.45 -21.74 -15.40
N PRO A 295 1.52 -22.67 -14.42
CA PRO A 295 1.26 -24.07 -14.68
C PRO A 295 -0.14 -24.37 -15.25
N TYR A 296 -1.14 -23.56 -14.88
CA TYR A 296 -2.52 -23.67 -15.40
C TYR A 296 -2.61 -23.10 -16.82
N TYR A 297 -2.04 -21.92 -17.02
CA TYR A 297 -2.00 -21.24 -18.32
C TYR A 297 -1.26 -22.08 -19.37
N ASP A 298 -0.02 -22.47 -19.09
CA ASP A 298 0.84 -23.22 -20.00
C ASP A 298 0.21 -24.55 -20.42
N ARG A 299 -0.37 -25.28 -19.45
CA ARG A 299 -1.07 -26.52 -19.73
C ARG A 299 -2.28 -26.33 -20.63
N ASP A 300 -3.12 -25.35 -20.35
CA ASP A 300 -4.37 -25.14 -21.07
C ASP A 300 -4.12 -24.59 -22.49
N ILE A 301 -3.09 -23.75 -22.67
CA ILE A 301 -2.63 -23.32 -24.01
C ILE A 301 -2.10 -24.50 -24.82
N LYS A 302 -1.23 -25.34 -24.24
CA LYS A 302 -0.68 -26.52 -24.91
C LYS A 302 -1.72 -27.56 -25.29
N ASN A 303 -2.74 -27.70 -24.47
CA ASN A 303 -3.85 -28.62 -24.73
C ASN A 303 -4.92 -28.02 -25.65
N GLY A 304 -4.84 -26.74 -26.02
CA GLY A 304 -5.85 -26.05 -26.81
C GLY A 304 -7.17 -25.83 -26.04
N THR A 305 -7.16 -25.93 -24.72
CA THR A 305 -8.33 -25.70 -23.86
C THR A 305 -8.71 -24.22 -23.81
N ILE A 306 -7.73 -23.34 -23.89
CA ILE A 306 -7.91 -21.88 -23.97
C ILE A 306 -6.98 -21.29 -25.01
N LYS A 307 -7.40 -20.25 -25.71
CA LYS A 307 -6.54 -19.46 -26.61
C LYS A 307 -5.92 -18.30 -25.84
N GLU A 308 -4.80 -17.79 -26.30
CA GLU A 308 -4.14 -16.60 -25.72
C GLU A 308 -5.10 -15.40 -25.63
N SER A 309 -5.91 -15.17 -26.67
CA SER A 309 -6.90 -14.10 -26.69
C SER A 309 -7.98 -14.24 -25.62
N GLU A 310 -8.43 -15.45 -25.34
CA GLU A 310 -9.41 -15.75 -24.31
C GLU A 310 -8.79 -15.60 -22.90
N ALA A 311 -7.55 -16.05 -22.74
CA ALA A 311 -6.80 -15.85 -21.50
C ALA A 311 -6.53 -14.34 -21.23
N LEU A 312 -6.22 -13.57 -22.28
CA LEU A 312 -6.05 -12.12 -22.20
C LEU A 312 -7.35 -11.43 -21.80
N GLU A 313 -8.48 -11.80 -22.38
CA GLU A 313 -9.79 -11.26 -22.04
C GLU A 313 -10.18 -11.59 -20.59
N LEU A 314 -9.89 -12.81 -20.13
CA LEU A 314 -10.11 -13.23 -18.75
C LEU A 314 -9.27 -12.42 -17.75
N LEU A 315 -8.00 -12.14 -18.08
CA LEU A 315 -7.14 -11.28 -17.25
C LEU A 315 -7.63 -9.83 -17.23
N THR A 316 -8.04 -9.29 -18.37
CA THR A 316 -8.60 -7.93 -18.43
C THR A 316 -9.88 -7.83 -17.61
N CYS A 317 -10.75 -8.85 -17.64
CA CYS A 317 -11.91 -8.97 -16.76
C CYS A 317 -11.50 -8.96 -15.27
N LEU A 318 -10.48 -9.75 -14.89
CA LEU A 318 -9.97 -9.77 -13.51
C LEU A 318 -9.48 -8.39 -13.03
N TRP A 319 -8.80 -7.64 -13.90
CA TRP A 319 -8.32 -6.31 -13.53
C TRP A 319 -9.47 -5.29 -13.39
N ILE A 320 -10.48 -5.38 -14.25
CA ILE A 320 -11.69 -4.55 -14.11
C ILE A 320 -12.41 -4.89 -12.80
N LYS A 321 -12.58 -6.19 -12.48
CA LYS A 321 -13.15 -6.64 -11.19
C LYS A 321 -12.31 -6.18 -9.99
N THR A 322 -10.99 -6.20 -10.11
CA THR A 322 -10.07 -5.70 -9.06
C THR A 322 -10.30 -4.22 -8.76
N LEU A 323 -10.63 -3.40 -9.78
CA LEU A 323 -10.98 -1.99 -9.61
C LEU A 323 -12.33 -1.77 -8.90
N THR A 324 -13.25 -2.74 -8.94
CA THR A 324 -14.56 -2.61 -8.25
C THR A 324 -14.45 -2.63 -6.73
N ILE A 325 -13.34 -3.11 -6.18
CA ILE A 325 -13.09 -3.11 -4.73
C ILE A 325 -12.89 -1.68 -4.24
N ASN A 326 -13.67 -1.31 -3.23
CA ASN A 326 -13.61 0.03 -2.64
C ASN A 326 -13.85 -0.02 -1.12
N LYS A 327 -13.34 0.96 -0.38
CA LYS A 327 -13.53 1.10 1.07
C LYS A 327 -13.57 2.57 1.47
N VAL A 328 -14.45 2.90 2.39
CA VAL A 328 -14.53 4.28 2.92
C VAL A 328 -13.35 4.55 3.85
N ARG A 329 -12.74 5.72 3.71
CA ARG A 329 -11.68 6.23 4.58
C ARG A 329 -12.09 7.59 5.16
N SER A 330 -11.57 7.94 6.34
CA SER A 330 -11.74 9.30 6.88
C SER A 330 -11.08 10.33 5.97
N GLN A 331 -11.54 11.56 5.99
CA GLN A 331 -10.91 12.65 5.25
C GLN A 331 -9.44 12.85 5.68
N ALA A 332 -9.15 12.71 6.96
CA ALA A 332 -7.78 12.75 7.47
C ALA A 332 -6.89 11.65 6.86
N HIS A 333 -7.42 10.44 6.66
CA HIS A 333 -6.70 9.37 5.98
C HIS A 333 -6.46 9.68 4.50
N THR A 334 -7.42 10.28 3.80
CA THR A 334 -7.30 10.60 2.36
C THR A 334 -6.22 11.66 2.09
N LEU A 335 -5.87 12.50 3.06
CA LEU A 335 -4.72 13.41 2.95
C LEU A 335 -3.38 12.66 2.82
N SER A 336 -3.30 11.46 3.37
CA SER A 336 -2.11 10.60 3.31
C SER A 336 -2.22 9.46 2.30
N SER A 337 -3.41 9.23 1.72
CA SER A 337 -3.73 8.11 0.83
C SER A 337 -4.76 8.55 -0.23
N ALA A 338 -4.39 9.58 -1.00
CA ALA A 338 -5.28 10.24 -1.96
C ALA A 338 -5.60 9.34 -3.16
N GLY A 339 -6.83 9.43 -3.69
CA GLY A 339 -7.30 8.65 -4.84
C GLY A 339 -7.96 7.32 -4.47
N SER A 340 -8.33 7.13 -3.20
CA SER A 340 -8.97 5.90 -2.67
C SER A 340 -8.29 4.60 -3.09
N PRO A 341 -6.95 4.50 -3.07
CA PRO A 341 -6.26 3.31 -3.55
C PRO A 341 -6.48 2.13 -2.62
N MET A 342 -6.67 0.95 -3.21
CA MET A 342 -6.71 -0.32 -2.47
C MET A 342 -5.35 -1.01 -2.42
N TYR A 343 -4.37 -0.52 -3.17
CA TYR A 343 -2.99 -1.01 -3.22
C TYR A 343 -2.87 -2.51 -3.48
N GLN A 344 -3.71 -3.06 -4.36
CA GLN A 344 -3.70 -4.47 -4.73
C GLN A 344 -2.56 -4.72 -5.72
N ASN A 345 -1.41 -5.19 -5.23
CA ASN A 345 -0.23 -5.38 -6.07
C ASN A 345 -0.24 -6.75 -6.76
N VAL A 346 0.16 -6.73 -8.04
CA VAL A 346 0.52 -7.91 -8.83
C VAL A 346 2.02 -7.84 -9.10
N THR A 347 2.75 -8.86 -8.73
CA THR A 347 4.18 -8.96 -8.98
C THR A 347 4.45 -10.03 -10.03
N ILE A 348 5.30 -9.70 -11.02
CA ILE A 348 5.70 -10.62 -12.10
C ILE A 348 7.23 -10.64 -12.28
N ALA A 349 7.73 -11.61 -13.01
CA ALA A 349 9.15 -11.82 -13.35
C ALA A 349 10.04 -12.11 -12.12
N GLY A 350 11.27 -11.62 -12.11
CA GLY A 350 12.26 -11.85 -11.08
C GLY A 350 13.04 -13.15 -11.26
N GLN A 351 13.62 -13.67 -10.18
CA GLN A 351 14.40 -14.89 -10.20
C GLN A 351 13.67 -16.07 -9.58
N THR A 352 13.97 -17.27 -10.08
CA THR A 352 13.67 -18.54 -9.42
C THR A 352 14.69 -18.78 -8.30
N THR A 353 14.43 -19.77 -7.44
CA THR A 353 15.38 -20.22 -6.40
C THR A 353 16.71 -20.75 -6.98
N ASP A 354 16.68 -21.21 -8.24
CA ASP A 354 17.89 -21.64 -8.97
C ASP A 354 18.65 -20.46 -9.61
N LYS A 355 18.26 -19.23 -9.28
CA LYS A 355 18.88 -17.98 -9.80
C LYS A 355 18.71 -17.80 -11.32
N LYS A 356 17.73 -18.44 -11.92
CA LYS A 356 17.35 -18.27 -13.32
C LYS A 356 16.31 -17.17 -13.47
N ASP A 357 16.24 -16.62 -14.67
CA ASP A 357 15.15 -15.71 -15.03
C ASP A 357 13.80 -16.44 -14.95
N ALA A 358 12.84 -15.82 -14.25
CA ALA A 358 11.51 -16.37 -14.04
C ALA A 358 10.46 -15.79 -14.99
N VAL A 359 10.88 -14.96 -15.96
CA VAL A 359 10.00 -14.45 -17.03
C VAL A 359 9.47 -15.62 -17.84
N ASN A 360 8.16 -15.65 -18.07
CA ASN A 360 7.46 -16.67 -18.84
C ASN A 360 6.37 -16.04 -19.72
N ASP A 361 5.70 -16.79 -20.57
CA ASP A 361 4.69 -16.27 -21.50
C ASP A 361 3.54 -15.57 -20.78
N LEU A 362 3.17 -16.02 -19.57
CA LEU A 362 2.15 -15.36 -18.76
C LEU A 362 2.64 -14.00 -18.22
N SER A 363 3.95 -13.83 -18.00
CA SER A 363 4.52 -12.53 -17.61
C SER A 363 4.26 -11.48 -18.69
N PHE A 364 4.47 -11.83 -19.97
CA PHE A 364 4.13 -10.97 -21.12
C PHE A 364 2.62 -10.72 -21.22
N LEU A 365 1.81 -11.77 -21.04
CA LEU A 365 0.35 -11.64 -21.15
C LEU A 365 -0.23 -10.73 -20.04
N VAL A 366 0.28 -10.83 -18.80
CA VAL A 366 -0.10 -9.94 -17.71
C VAL A 366 0.31 -8.51 -18.02
N LEU A 367 1.53 -8.29 -18.48
CA LEU A 367 2.01 -6.95 -18.87
C LEU A 367 1.12 -6.34 -19.96
N LYS A 368 0.80 -7.12 -21.00
CA LYS A 368 -0.10 -6.73 -22.10
C LYS A 368 -1.51 -6.40 -21.59
N SER A 369 -2.08 -7.25 -20.73
CA SER A 369 -3.43 -7.05 -20.19
C SER A 369 -3.55 -5.76 -19.36
N VAL A 370 -2.54 -5.43 -18.55
CA VAL A 370 -2.48 -4.18 -17.79
C VAL A 370 -2.31 -2.97 -18.71
N ALA A 371 -1.49 -3.09 -19.77
CA ALA A 371 -1.33 -2.05 -20.77
C ALA A 371 -2.62 -1.74 -21.53
N GLN A 372 -3.43 -2.76 -21.84
CA GLN A 372 -4.72 -2.59 -22.53
C GLN A 372 -5.79 -1.98 -21.61
N THR A 373 -5.90 -2.45 -20.34
CA THR A 373 -6.93 -2.00 -19.41
C THR A 373 -6.69 -0.58 -18.93
N ARG A 374 -5.42 -0.18 -18.70
CA ARG A 374 -5.03 1.16 -18.21
C ARG A 374 -5.91 1.61 -17.05
N LEU A 375 -5.80 0.89 -15.94
CA LEU A 375 -6.53 1.14 -14.70
C LEU A 375 -5.55 1.49 -13.58
N THR A 376 -6.06 2.01 -12.48
CA THR A 376 -5.26 2.29 -11.27
C THR A 376 -5.01 1.03 -10.44
N GLN A 377 -5.77 -0.03 -10.65
CA GLN A 377 -5.66 -1.34 -10.04
C GLN A 377 -5.71 -2.44 -11.12
N PRO A 378 -4.93 -3.51 -10.97
CA PRO A 378 -3.95 -3.76 -9.94
C PRO A 378 -2.73 -2.84 -10.09
N ASN A 379 -2.00 -2.67 -8.99
CA ASN A 379 -0.70 -2.02 -9.03
C ASN A 379 0.34 -3.04 -9.53
N LEU A 380 0.94 -2.82 -10.69
CA LEU A 380 1.87 -3.77 -11.30
C LEU A 380 3.32 -3.48 -10.90
N THR A 381 4.00 -4.49 -10.40
CA THR A 381 5.44 -4.48 -10.10
C THR A 381 6.17 -5.57 -10.87
N VAL A 382 7.27 -5.20 -11.51
CA VAL A 382 8.20 -6.11 -12.16
C VAL A 382 9.43 -6.27 -11.26
N ARG A 383 9.81 -7.49 -10.95
CA ARG A 383 11.06 -7.80 -10.27
C ARG A 383 12.18 -7.85 -11.29
N TYR A 384 13.12 -6.92 -11.14
CA TYR A 384 14.30 -6.82 -11.99
C TYR A 384 15.48 -7.61 -11.39
N HIS A 385 16.27 -8.24 -12.25
CA HIS A 385 17.58 -8.77 -11.92
C HIS A 385 18.52 -8.63 -13.12
N LYS A 386 19.83 -8.74 -12.90
CA LYS A 386 20.83 -8.45 -13.95
C LYS A 386 20.72 -9.29 -15.23
N ASN A 387 20.15 -10.48 -15.13
CA ASN A 387 19.98 -11.42 -16.25
C ASN A 387 18.51 -11.51 -16.73
N ILE A 388 17.66 -10.52 -16.42
CA ILE A 388 16.28 -10.49 -16.89
C ILE A 388 16.21 -10.56 -18.42
N ASN A 389 15.21 -11.23 -18.95
CA ASN A 389 14.97 -11.30 -20.39
C ASN A 389 14.94 -9.89 -20.99
N LYS A 390 15.83 -9.63 -21.96
CA LYS A 390 15.95 -8.31 -22.56
C LYS A 390 14.66 -7.85 -23.23
N HIS A 391 14.04 -8.73 -24.02
CA HIS A 391 12.80 -8.41 -24.72
C HIS A 391 11.67 -8.07 -23.74
N PHE A 392 11.58 -8.79 -22.61
CA PHE A 392 10.61 -8.46 -21.57
C PHE A 392 10.86 -7.08 -20.92
N LEU A 393 12.13 -6.71 -20.70
CA LEU A 393 12.45 -5.39 -20.18
C LEU A 393 12.14 -4.28 -21.20
N ASP A 394 12.39 -4.53 -22.49
CA ASP A 394 11.99 -3.62 -23.58
C ASP A 394 10.47 -3.39 -23.57
N GLU A 395 9.66 -4.45 -23.43
CA GLU A 395 8.19 -4.36 -23.32
C GLU A 395 7.76 -3.60 -22.05
N CYS A 396 8.46 -3.75 -20.93
CA CYS A 396 8.20 -2.96 -19.73
C CYS A 396 8.37 -1.45 -20.00
N VAL A 397 9.41 -1.06 -20.73
CA VAL A 397 9.65 0.35 -21.11
C VAL A 397 8.56 0.86 -22.06
N GLU A 398 8.09 0.02 -22.98
CA GLU A 398 6.94 0.37 -23.85
C GLU A 398 5.66 0.59 -23.04
N VAL A 399 5.41 -0.20 -21.99
CA VAL A 399 4.27 0.01 -21.09
C VAL A 399 4.43 1.29 -20.26
N MET A 400 5.63 1.56 -19.70
CA MET A 400 5.91 2.82 -18.99
C MET A 400 5.59 4.04 -19.85
N ARG A 401 5.93 4.00 -21.15
CA ARG A 401 5.66 5.06 -22.11
C ARG A 401 4.17 5.40 -22.28
N LEU A 402 3.25 4.48 -21.94
CA LEU A 402 1.81 4.74 -21.98
C LEU A 402 1.35 5.77 -20.93
N GLY A 403 2.19 6.08 -19.94
CA GLY A 403 2.02 7.24 -19.04
C GLY A 403 1.07 7.05 -17.86
N PHE A 404 0.69 5.81 -17.51
CA PHE A 404 -0.16 5.54 -16.35
C PHE A 404 0.59 5.03 -15.11
N GLY A 405 1.93 5.18 -15.12
CA GLY A 405 2.79 4.97 -13.95
C GLY A 405 3.11 3.51 -13.61
N MET A 406 2.94 2.58 -14.54
CA MET A 406 3.24 1.15 -14.38
C MET A 406 4.10 0.64 -15.52
N PRO A 407 4.85 -0.46 -15.30
CA PRO A 407 5.13 -1.11 -14.04
C PRO A 407 6.13 -0.31 -13.17
N ALA A 408 6.09 -0.53 -11.86
CA ALA A 408 7.20 -0.19 -10.97
C ALA A 408 8.26 -1.29 -11.04
N LEU A 409 9.53 -0.96 -10.75
CA LEU A 409 10.64 -1.92 -10.78
C LEU A 409 11.25 -2.11 -9.40
N ASN A 410 11.37 -3.36 -8.96
CA ASN A 410 12.06 -3.77 -7.73
C ASN A 410 13.33 -4.56 -8.06
N ASN A 411 14.43 -4.29 -7.35
CA ASN A 411 15.72 -4.91 -7.61
C ASN A 411 15.99 -6.15 -6.75
N ASP A 412 15.93 -7.32 -7.35
CA ASP A 412 16.23 -8.60 -6.71
C ASP A 412 17.64 -8.65 -6.10
N GLU A 413 18.62 -7.97 -6.72
CA GLU A 413 20.02 -7.97 -6.27
C GLU A 413 20.24 -7.32 -4.90
N ILE A 414 19.28 -6.51 -4.43
CA ILE A 414 19.31 -5.86 -3.10
C ILE A 414 18.27 -6.47 -2.16
N ILE A 415 17.06 -6.72 -2.64
CA ILE A 415 15.94 -7.14 -1.79
C ILE A 415 16.16 -8.56 -1.26
N ILE A 416 16.61 -9.49 -2.13
CA ILE A 416 16.85 -10.89 -1.72
C ILE A 416 17.94 -10.98 -0.64
N PRO A 417 19.15 -10.39 -0.80
CA PRO A 417 20.15 -10.38 0.25
C PRO A 417 19.65 -9.71 1.54
N SER A 418 18.94 -8.57 1.45
CA SER A 418 18.42 -7.89 2.63
C SER A 418 17.47 -8.78 3.45
N PHE A 419 16.64 -9.58 2.79
CA PHE A 419 15.79 -10.55 3.49
C PHE A 419 16.61 -11.67 4.15
N MET A 420 17.66 -12.15 3.48
CA MET A 420 18.53 -13.18 4.05
C MET A 420 19.30 -12.65 5.27
N ASP A 421 19.71 -11.39 5.27
CA ASP A 421 20.34 -10.73 6.44
C ASP A 421 19.38 -10.72 7.66
N TRP A 422 18.06 -10.65 7.43
CA TRP A 422 17.01 -10.78 8.45
C TRP A 422 16.56 -12.24 8.71
N GLN A 423 17.37 -13.25 8.32
CA GLN A 423 17.13 -14.67 8.55
C GLN A 423 15.91 -15.25 7.81
N VAL A 424 15.42 -14.58 6.79
CA VAL A 424 14.47 -15.20 5.86
C VAL A 424 15.18 -16.29 5.08
N LYS A 425 14.61 -17.49 5.02
CA LYS A 425 15.22 -18.63 4.31
C LYS A 425 15.40 -18.29 2.83
N GLU A 426 16.55 -18.66 2.25
CA GLU A 426 16.90 -18.33 0.86
C GLU A 426 15.77 -18.60 -0.13
N LYS A 427 15.18 -19.80 -0.14
CA LYS A 427 14.06 -20.13 -1.03
C LYS A 427 12.86 -19.20 -0.88
N ASP A 428 12.62 -18.69 0.33
CA ASP A 428 11.51 -17.79 0.62
C ASP A 428 11.87 -16.36 0.22
N ALA A 429 13.12 -15.94 0.44
CA ALA A 429 13.64 -14.66 -0.03
C ALA A 429 13.52 -14.53 -1.56
N TYR A 430 13.86 -15.59 -2.32
CA TYR A 430 13.65 -15.64 -3.78
C TYR A 430 12.16 -15.59 -4.18
N ASN A 431 11.24 -15.93 -3.28
CA ASN A 431 9.80 -15.90 -3.53
C ASN A 431 9.12 -14.61 -3.03
N TYR A 432 9.87 -13.56 -2.71
CA TYR A 432 9.26 -12.30 -2.30
C TYR A 432 8.37 -11.69 -3.40
N SER A 433 7.39 -10.92 -3.01
CA SER A 433 6.62 -10.05 -3.89
C SER A 433 6.51 -8.65 -3.30
N ALA A 434 6.22 -7.67 -4.15
CA ALA A 434 5.77 -6.38 -3.67
C ALA A 434 4.38 -6.49 -3.04
N ILE A 435 4.16 -5.77 -1.98
CA ILE A 435 2.89 -5.72 -1.25
C ILE A 435 2.47 -4.26 -1.15
N GLY A 436 1.30 -3.95 -1.68
CA GLY A 436 0.85 -2.57 -1.67
C GLY A 436 1.64 -1.69 -2.64
N CYS A 437 2.51 -0.83 -2.10
CA CYS A 437 3.28 0.14 -2.87
C CYS A 437 4.66 -0.40 -3.30
N VAL A 438 5.62 -0.32 -2.37
CA VAL A 438 7.02 -0.72 -2.58
C VAL A 438 7.50 -1.68 -1.48
N GLU A 439 6.66 -1.90 -0.49
CA GLU A 439 6.89 -2.85 0.58
C GLU A 439 7.04 -4.25 -0.01
N THR A 440 7.84 -5.09 0.65
CA THR A 440 8.11 -6.45 0.19
C THR A 440 7.85 -7.46 1.29
N ALA A 441 7.30 -8.61 0.93
CA ALA A 441 7.02 -9.72 1.84
C ALA A 441 7.06 -11.06 1.11
N VAL A 442 7.10 -12.16 1.85
CA VAL A 442 7.00 -13.51 1.28
C VAL A 442 5.52 -13.94 1.24
N PRO A 443 4.92 -14.09 0.04
CA PRO A 443 3.52 -14.51 -0.08
C PRO A 443 3.21 -15.79 0.71
N GLY A 444 2.10 -15.76 1.41
CA GLY A 444 1.62 -16.88 2.21
C GLY A 444 2.39 -17.19 3.48
N LYS A 445 3.47 -16.48 3.79
CA LYS A 445 4.33 -16.78 4.95
C LYS A 445 4.58 -15.59 5.87
N TRP A 446 4.31 -14.38 5.40
CA TRP A 446 4.55 -13.15 6.13
C TRP A 446 3.40 -12.83 7.06
N GLY A 447 3.75 -12.38 8.26
CA GLY A 447 2.79 -11.86 9.22
C GLY A 447 2.17 -10.55 8.76
N TYR A 448 1.26 -10.09 9.55
CA TYR A 448 0.49 -8.89 9.30
C TYR A 448 1.40 -7.67 9.30
N ARG A 449 1.35 -6.84 8.28
CA ARG A 449 2.06 -5.57 8.14
C ARG A 449 3.56 -5.68 7.87
N CYS A 450 3.91 -5.69 6.63
CA CYS A 450 5.29 -5.37 6.24
C CYS A 450 5.58 -3.87 6.32
N THR A 451 4.57 -3.02 6.62
CA THR A 451 4.72 -1.57 6.78
C THR A 451 4.24 -1.12 8.15
N GLY A 452 4.86 -0.08 8.68
CA GLY A 452 4.59 0.46 10.01
C GLY A 452 3.24 1.13 10.14
N MET A 453 2.88 1.42 11.38
CA MET A 453 1.66 2.13 11.75
C MET A 453 1.83 3.64 11.75
N SER A 454 3.03 4.14 12.05
CA SER A 454 3.31 5.55 12.22
C SER A 454 4.18 6.10 11.12
N TYR A 455 3.91 7.34 10.74
CA TYR A 455 4.76 8.15 9.88
C TYR A 455 5.50 9.16 10.74
N ILE A 456 6.84 9.10 10.75
CA ILE A 456 7.65 10.10 11.44
C ILE A 456 8.08 11.16 10.40
N ASN A 457 7.65 12.39 10.63
CA ASN A 457 7.95 13.55 9.81
C ASN A 457 9.29 14.16 10.25
N PHE A 458 10.35 13.91 9.50
CA PHE A 458 11.71 14.33 9.87
C PHE A 458 11.85 15.86 9.93
N PRO A 459 11.41 16.66 8.94
CA PRO A 459 11.49 18.12 9.05
C PRO A 459 10.73 18.70 10.23
N ARG A 460 9.54 18.18 10.55
CA ARG A 460 8.79 18.63 11.74
C ARG A 460 9.53 18.31 13.03
N MET A 461 10.16 17.13 13.09
CA MET A 461 10.97 16.72 14.26
C MET A 461 12.27 17.54 14.34
N LEU A 462 12.86 17.95 13.22
CA LEU A 462 13.98 18.89 13.24
C LEU A 462 13.57 20.26 13.82
N LEU A 463 12.44 20.80 13.41
CA LEU A 463 11.90 22.04 13.99
C LEU A 463 11.61 21.88 15.50
N CYS A 464 11.07 20.75 15.92
CA CYS A 464 10.88 20.42 17.33
C CYS A 464 12.22 20.37 18.09
N THR A 465 13.26 19.76 17.48
CA THR A 465 14.63 19.75 18.03
C THR A 465 15.18 21.17 18.20
N MET A 466 15.03 22.01 17.16
CA MET A 466 15.48 23.40 17.16
C MET A 466 14.75 24.27 18.20
N ASN A 467 13.52 23.88 18.57
CA ASN A 467 12.66 24.56 19.53
C ASN A 467 12.64 23.88 20.91
N ASN A 468 13.75 23.28 21.31
CA ASN A 468 13.89 22.64 22.61
C ASN A 468 12.77 21.62 22.97
N GLY A 469 12.37 20.82 21.99
CA GLY A 469 11.39 19.73 22.19
C GLY A 469 9.93 20.15 22.05
N VAL A 470 9.64 21.39 21.71
CA VAL A 470 8.28 21.91 21.53
C VAL A 470 7.94 21.99 20.03
N ASP A 471 6.85 21.33 19.64
CA ASP A 471 6.36 21.37 18.27
C ASP A 471 5.79 22.76 17.92
N LEU A 472 6.27 23.35 16.84
CA LEU A 472 5.85 24.69 16.39
C LEU A 472 4.39 24.75 15.91
N THR A 473 3.87 23.64 15.38
CA THR A 473 2.51 23.61 14.82
C THR A 473 1.44 23.52 15.89
N SER A 474 1.64 22.66 16.89
CA SER A 474 0.66 22.42 17.96
C SER A 474 0.98 23.16 19.27
N ASN A 475 2.17 23.73 19.39
CA ASN A 475 2.72 24.31 20.61
C ASN A 475 2.72 23.34 21.83
N LYS A 476 2.83 22.02 21.54
CA LYS A 476 2.91 20.96 22.55
C LYS A 476 4.34 20.48 22.71
N CYS A 477 4.69 20.06 23.93
CA CYS A 477 5.98 19.45 24.22
C CYS A 477 5.97 17.98 23.77
N PHE A 478 6.89 17.60 22.85
CA PHE A 478 7.03 16.25 22.35
C PHE A 478 8.19 15.48 22.98
N THR A 479 9.23 16.18 23.39
CA THR A 479 10.42 15.58 24.03
C THR A 479 10.87 16.43 25.20
N LYS A 480 11.81 15.90 25.98
CA LYS A 480 12.39 16.63 27.14
C LYS A 480 13.04 17.96 26.78
N GLY A 481 13.34 18.16 25.48
CA GLY A 481 14.14 19.28 25.02
C GLY A 481 15.65 19.08 25.24
N TYR A 482 16.43 19.58 24.29
CA TYR A 482 17.88 19.39 24.28
C TYR A 482 18.62 20.69 23.92
N GLY A 483 17.99 21.85 24.19
CA GLY A 483 18.46 23.20 23.94
C GLY A 483 17.76 23.89 22.78
N TYR A 484 17.83 25.22 22.77
CA TYR A 484 17.32 26.01 21.67
C TYR A 484 18.38 26.16 20.58
N PHE A 485 18.00 26.04 19.31
CA PHE A 485 18.89 26.19 18.14
C PHE A 485 19.69 27.52 18.20
N THR A 486 19.05 28.59 18.63
CA THR A 486 19.66 29.90 18.75
C THR A 486 20.84 29.94 19.72
N GLU A 487 20.91 28.97 20.66
CA GLU A 487 21.95 28.86 21.68
C GLU A 487 23.06 27.85 21.30
N MET A 488 22.80 26.96 20.31
CA MET A 488 23.76 25.93 19.89
C MET A 488 24.93 26.55 19.15
N GLU A 489 26.14 26.40 19.68
CA GLU A 489 27.34 27.04 19.15
C GLU A 489 27.96 26.32 17.96
N SER A 490 27.66 25.04 17.78
CA SER A 490 28.18 24.21 16.69
C SER A 490 27.12 23.35 16.01
N TYR A 491 27.39 22.94 14.77
CA TYR A 491 26.55 22.00 14.03
C TYR A 491 26.45 20.64 14.74
N GLU A 492 27.52 20.20 15.37
CA GLU A 492 27.60 18.96 16.14
C GLU A 492 26.65 18.96 17.35
N GLU A 493 26.41 20.13 17.97
CA GLU A 493 25.41 20.28 19.05
C GLU A 493 23.99 20.05 18.51
N LEU A 494 23.68 20.59 17.34
CA LEU A 494 22.40 20.34 16.67
C LEU A 494 22.21 18.85 16.33
N LEU A 495 23.24 18.20 15.77
CA LEU A 495 23.17 16.76 15.46
C LEU A 495 22.99 15.90 16.71
N LYS A 496 23.65 16.24 17.81
CA LYS A 496 23.46 15.54 19.10
C LYS A 496 22.05 15.75 19.66
N ALA A 497 21.49 16.94 19.51
CA ALA A 497 20.11 17.22 19.89
C ALA A 497 19.13 16.45 19.00
N TRP A 498 19.36 16.39 17.69
CA TRP A 498 18.61 15.57 16.75
C TRP A 498 18.65 14.10 17.13
N ASP A 499 19.81 13.50 17.32
CA ASP A 499 19.96 12.11 17.70
C ASP A 499 19.10 11.75 18.93
N LYS A 500 19.13 12.60 19.96
CA LYS A 500 18.32 12.38 21.15
C LYS A 500 16.83 12.53 20.90
N THR A 501 16.43 13.56 20.14
CA THR A 501 15.03 13.82 19.79
C THR A 501 14.45 12.66 18.99
N ILE A 502 15.13 12.21 17.92
CA ILE A 502 14.59 11.18 17.05
C ILE A 502 14.51 9.81 17.77
N ARG A 503 15.46 9.51 18.67
CA ARG A 503 15.39 8.30 19.49
C ARG A 503 14.22 8.34 20.47
N GLU A 504 13.96 9.48 21.11
CA GLU A 504 12.83 9.62 22.03
C GLU A 504 11.49 9.51 21.28
N ILE A 505 11.34 10.18 20.14
CA ILE A 505 10.14 10.11 19.27
C ILE A 505 9.93 8.69 18.74
N THR A 506 10.99 7.99 18.33
CA THR A 506 10.91 6.59 17.89
C THR A 506 10.39 5.69 19.00
N ARG A 507 10.87 5.87 20.23
CA ARG A 507 10.36 5.13 21.39
C ARG A 507 8.84 5.35 21.59
N TYR A 508 8.36 6.58 21.52
CA TYR A 508 6.94 6.88 21.65
C TYR A 508 6.10 6.27 20.53
N SER A 509 6.57 6.32 19.28
CA SER A 509 5.89 5.68 18.18
C SER A 509 5.75 4.16 18.39
N VAL A 510 6.79 3.50 18.91
CA VAL A 510 6.76 2.07 19.21
C VAL A 510 5.75 1.75 20.34
N ILE A 511 5.62 2.59 21.37
CA ILE A 511 4.62 2.40 22.42
C ILE A 511 3.21 2.43 21.83
N VAL A 512 2.90 3.46 21.03
CA VAL A 512 1.60 3.60 20.36
C VAL A 512 1.32 2.39 19.48
N GLU A 513 2.29 2.01 18.65
CA GLU A 513 2.15 0.86 17.76
C GLU A 513 1.92 -0.46 18.50
N ASN A 514 2.62 -0.70 19.59
CA ASN A 514 2.44 -1.91 20.39
C ASN A 514 1.03 -1.99 21.00
N VAL A 515 0.52 -0.88 21.52
CA VAL A 515 -0.82 -0.83 22.11
C VAL A 515 -1.89 -1.12 21.05
N ILE A 516 -1.82 -0.45 19.91
CA ILE A 516 -2.80 -0.62 18.83
C ILE A 516 -2.71 -2.03 18.22
N ASP A 517 -1.50 -2.55 18.11
CA ASP A 517 -1.28 -3.90 17.59
C ASP A 517 -1.88 -4.97 18.53
N LYS A 518 -1.72 -4.79 19.83
CA LYS A 518 -2.37 -5.66 20.83
C LYS A 518 -3.88 -5.52 20.83
N ALA A 519 -4.41 -4.33 20.65
CA ALA A 519 -5.85 -4.12 20.49
C ALA A 519 -6.36 -4.82 19.22
N SER A 520 -5.65 -4.72 18.11
CA SER A 520 -6.01 -5.39 16.84
C SER A 520 -6.00 -6.91 16.96
N GLU A 521 -5.01 -7.49 17.63
CA GLU A 521 -4.92 -8.92 17.94
C GLU A 521 -6.15 -9.40 18.70
N ARG A 522 -6.55 -8.63 19.73
CA ARG A 522 -7.67 -8.99 20.60
C ARG A 522 -9.04 -8.79 19.96
N ASP A 523 -9.25 -7.65 19.27
CA ASP A 523 -10.59 -7.19 18.92
C ASP A 523 -11.00 -7.48 17.47
N VAL A 524 -10.04 -7.59 16.54
CA VAL A 524 -10.29 -7.80 15.10
C VAL A 524 -9.39 -8.87 14.48
N PRO A 525 -9.36 -10.10 15.02
CA PRO A 525 -8.64 -11.20 14.38
C PRO A 525 -9.27 -11.52 13.02
N ASP A 526 -8.42 -11.80 12.01
CA ASP A 526 -8.83 -12.15 10.64
C ASP A 526 -8.66 -13.66 10.44
N ILE A 527 -9.77 -14.39 10.37
CA ILE A 527 -9.79 -15.84 10.46
C ILE A 527 -9.47 -16.50 9.12
N LEU A 528 -10.09 -16.03 8.03
CA LEU A 528 -9.81 -16.55 6.69
C LEU A 528 -8.37 -16.22 6.29
N CYS A 529 -7.95 -14.99 6.48
CA CYS A 529 -6.57 -14.59 6.20
C CYS A 529 -5.55 -15.45 6.99
N SER A 530 -5.83 -15.73 8.26
CA SER A 530 -5.00 -16.62 9.09
C SER A 530 -4.99 -18.06 8.55
N ALA A 531 -6.13 -18.59 8.19
CA ALA A 531 -6.21 -19.95 7.63
C ALA A 531 -5.38 -20.11 6.35
N LEU A 532 -5.34 -19.07 5.52
CA LEU A 532 -4.65 -19.08 4.22
C LEU A 532 -3.16 -18.65 4.30
N THR A 533 -2.65 -18.39 5.52
CA THR A 533 -1.25 -18.08 5.77
C THR A 533 -0.56 -19.28 6.44
N ASP A 534 0.60 -19.65 5.92
CA ASP A 534 1.36 -20.81 6.38
C ASP A 534 1.71 -20.71 7.86
N ASP A 535 1.72 -21.86 8.53
CA ASP A 535 1.95 -22.08 9.95
C ASP A 535 0.79 -21.69 10.89
N CYS A 536 -0.12 -20.78 10.53
CA CYS A 536 -1.23 -20.39 11.40
C CYS A 536 -2.08 -21.60 11.85
N ILE A 537 -2.49 -22.47 10.92
CA ILE A 537 -3.23 -23.69 11.26
C ILE A 537 -2.35 -24.63 12.08
N ALA A 538 -1.09 -24.84 11.71
CA ALA A 538 -0.20 -25.74 12.44
C ALA A 538 0.07 -25.27 13.88
N ARG A 539 0.14 -23.98 14.13
CA ARG A 539 0.33 -23.39 15.47
C ARG A 539 -0.96 -23.22 16.24
N GLY A 540 -2.12 -23.29 15.57
CA GLY A 540 -3.42 -22.98 16.16
C GLY A 540 -3.55 -21.53 16.61
N LYS A 541 -3.00 -20.58 15.84
CA LYS A 541 -2.94 -19.15 16.14
C LYS A 541 -3.34 -18.32 14.94
N THR A 542 -4.01 -17.20 15.19
CA THR A 542 -4.25 -16.21 14.15
C THR A 542 -2.93 -15.57 13.70
N ILE A 543 -2.94 -14.97 12.51
CA ILE A 543 -1.81 -14.23 11.98
C ILE A 543 -1.35 -13.10 12.93
N LYS A 544 -2.29 -12.43 13.62
CA LYS A 544 -2.03 -11.36 14.59
C LYS A 544 -1.46 -11.87 15.91
N GLU A 545 -1.70 -13.12 16.27
CA GLU A 545 -1.12 -13.77 17.45
C GLU A 545 0.27 -14.35 17.20
N GLY A 546 0.80 -14.21 15.99
CA GLY A 546 2.09 -14.77 15.59
C GLY A 546 2.00 -16.18 15.01
N GLY A 547 0.90 -16.49 14.31
CA GLY A 547 0.72 -17.76 13.62
C GLY A 547 1.59 -17.93 12.37
N ALA A 548 2.02 -16.86 11.71
CA ALA A 548 2.77 -16.89 10.46
C ALA A 548 4.21 -17.38 10.62
N VAL A 549 4.88 -17.69 9.50
CA VAL A 549 6.29 -18.12 9.46
C VAL A 549 7.23 -16.96 9.80
N TYR A 550 6.99 -15.78 9.19
CA TYR A 550 7.79 -14.56 9.36
C TYR A 550 6.92 -13.43 9.91
N ASP A 551 7.49 -12.55 10.73
CA ASP A 551 6.83 -11.32 11.15
C ASP A 551 7.86 -10.20 11.36
N PHE A 552 7.76 -9.16 10.51
CA PHE A 552 8.57 -7.96 10.56
C PHE A 552 7.69 -6.74 10.35
N ILE A 553 8.05 -5.62 10.98
CA ILE A 553 7.32 -4.35 10.85
C ILE A 553 8.28 -3.26 10.42
N SER A 554 7.94 -2.46 9.41
CA SER A 554 8.70 -1.27 9.07
C SER A 554 8.07 -0.01 9.67
N GLY A 555 8.89 0.86 10.27
CA GLY A 555 8.53 2.24 10.54
C GLY A 555 8.70 3.08 9.27
N LEU A 556 7.85 4.09 9.08
CA LEU A 556 7.87 4.93 7.89
C LEU A 556 8.31 6.36 8.21
N GLN A 557 9.14 6.94 7.35
CA GLN A 557 9.63 8.32 7.47
C GLN A 557 9.20 9.15 6.26
N VAL A 558 8.94 10.43 6.51
CA VAL A 558 8.50 11.41 5.50
C VAL A 558 9.42 12.61 5.50
N GLY A 559 9.70 13.17 4.32
CA GLY A 559 10.50 14.39 4.16
C GLY A 559 12.02 14.17 4.30
N ILE A 560 12.52 12.99 3.91
CA ILE A 560 13.93 12.63 4.01
C ILE A 560 14.80 13.63 3.22
N ALA A 561 14.43 13.95 1.99
CA ALA A 561 15.16 14.89 1.16
C ALA A 561 15.13 16.32 1.74
N ASN A 562 13.97 16.76 2.26
CA ASN A 562 13.89 18.06 2.96
C ASN A 562 14.82 18.10 4.19
N MET A 563 14.92 16.99 4.93
CA MET A 563 15.84 16.89 6.06
C MET A 563 17.28 17.05 5.63
N ALA A 564 17.69 16.39 4.53
CA ALA A 564 19.04 16.55 3.95
C ALA A 564 19.33 18.01 3.61
N ASP A 565 18.40 18.64 2.89
CA ASP A 565 18.52 20.02 2.43
C ASP A 565 18.53 21.02 3.61
N CYS A 566 17.73 20.78 4.66
CA CYS A 566 17.74 21.56 5.89
C CYS A 566 19.11 21.49 6.61
N LEU A 567 19.63 20.28 6.79
CA LEU A 567 20.92 20.09 7.47
C LEU A 567 22.07 20.74 6.67
N ALA A 568 22.06 20.59 5.34
CA ALA A 568 23.04 21.21 4.48
C ALA A 568 23.00 22.73 4.53
N ALA A 569 21.81 23.33 4.50
CA ALA A 569 21.63 24.76 4.60
C ALA A 569 22.11 25.30 5.95
N ILE A 570 21.73 24.67 7.05
CA ILE A 570 22.16 25.07 8.41
C ILE A 570 23.69 24.93 8.52
N LYS A 571 24.26 23.77 8.18
CA LYS A 571 25.71 23.54 8.31
C LYS A 571 26.51 24.57 7.51
N LYS A 572 26.17 24.73 6.21
CA LYS A 572 26.94 25.60 5.32
C LYS A 572 26.76 27.08 5.62
N LEU A 573 25.50 27.55 5.62
CA LEU A 573 25.23 28.98 5.65
C LEU A 573 25.28 29.59 7.06
N VAL A 574 24.97 28.79 8.10
CA VAL A 574 24.98 29.31 9.48
C VAL A 574 26.32 29.04 10.18
N TYR A 575 26.82 27.81 10.14
CA TYR A 575 28.01 27.46 10.93
C TYR A 575 29.34 27.65 10.17
N GLU A 576 29.42 27.22 8.91
CA GLU A 576 30.69 27.29 8.13
C GLU A 576 30.91 28.65 7.52
N GLU A 577 29.99 29.15 6.66
CA GLU A 577 30.14 30.40 5.95
C GLU A 577 29.68 31.61 6.78
N LYS A 578 28.87 31.41 7.80
CA LYS A 578 28.35 32.46 8.71
C LYS A 578 27.63 33.61 7.98
N LYS A 579 26.98 33.30 6.86
CA LYS A 579 26.19 34.24 6.07
C LYS A 579 24.87 34.62 6.74
N ILE A 580 24.33 33.68 7.53
CA ILE A 580 23.09 33.82 8.24
C ILE A 580 23.36 33.45 9.71
N THR A 581 22.96 34.28 10.64
CA THR A 581 23.03 33.92 12.07
C THR A 581 21.91 32.92 12.43
N ARG A 582 22.13 32.18 13.49
CA ARG A 582 21.10 31.27 14.06
C ARG A 582 19.79 32.00 14.35
N GLN A 583 19.87 33.19 14.91
CA GLN A 583 18.71 34.00 15.23
C GLN A 583 17.96 34.51 13.98
N GLU A 584 18.68 34.95 12.96
CA GLU A 584 18.07 35.37 11.68
C GLU A 584 17.36 34.20 11.01
N LEU A 585 17.98 33.00 10.92
CA LEU A 585 17.35 31.84 10.36
C LEU A 585 16.07 31.44 11.14
N TRP A 586 16.17 31.44 12.49
CA TRP A 586 15.05 31.11 13.34
C TRP A 586 13.89 32.09 13.18
N ASN A 587 14.17 33.38 13.15
CA ASN A 587 13.16 34.42 12.92
C ASN A 587 12.53 34.31 11.54
N ALA A 588 13.31 33.99 10.51
CA ALA A 588 12.82 33.79 9.15
C ALA A 588 11.86 32.59 9.05
N ILE A 589 12.14 31.46 9.74
CA ILE A 589 11.26 30.30 9.84
C ILE A 589 9.95 30.64 10.54
N LEU A 590 10.01 31.37 11.68
CA LEU A 590 8.82 31.75 12.42
C LEU A 590 7.93 32.73 11.65
N ASP A 591 8.51 33.57 10.80
CA ASP A 591 7.84 34.55 9.93
C ASP A 591 7.35 33.95 8.60
N ASP A 592 7.58 32.62 8.36
CA ASP A 592 7.31 31.97 7.07
C ASP A 592 7.92 32.72 5.88
N PHE A 593 9.10 33.28 6.07
CA PHE A 593 9.83 34.09 5.06
C PHE A 593 9.02 35.23 4.46
N SER A 594 8.07 35.84 5.20
CA SER A 594 7.12 36.81 4.65
C SER A 594 7.70 38.21 4.50
N SER A 595 8.60 38.63 5.39
CA SER A 595 9.22 39.96 5.33
C SER A 595 10.29 40.04 4.22
N PRO A 596 10.58 41.24 3.68
CA PRO A 596 11.60 41.40 2.63
C PRO A 596 13.00 40.91 3.01
N GLU A 597 13.38 41.08 4.28
CA GLU A 597 14.64 40.57 4.83
C GLU A 597 14.65 39.05 4.86
N ASN A 598 13.58 38.41 5.35
CA ASN A 598 13.46 36.98 5.46
C ASN A 598 13.32 36.29 4.09
N LYS A 599 12.75 36.98 3.08
CA LYS A 599 12.77 36.49 1.68
C LYS A 599 14.18 36.40 1.11
N LYS A 600 15.08 37.30 1.45
CA LYS A 600 16.49 37.17 1.04
C LYS A 600 17.14 35.95 1.69
N ILE A 601 16.84 35.70 2.96
CA ILE A 601 17.30 34.48 3.64
C ILE A 601 16.76 33.24 2.91
N GLN A 602 15.48 33.21 2.59
CA GLN A 602 14.87 32.10 1.81
C GLN A 602 15.58 31.90 0.47
N GLU A 603 15.86 32.96 -0.28
CA GLU A 603 16.60 32.87 -1.54
C GLU A 603 18.01 32.30 -1.35
N MET A 604 18.72 32.67 -0.28
CA MET A 604 20.02 32.10 0.05
C MET A 604 19.90 30.59 0.38
N LEU A 605 18.92 30.17 1.20
CA LEU A 605 18.64 28.77 1.55
C LEU A 605 18.36 27.93 0.30
N ILE A 606 17.61 28.48 -0.66
CA ILE A 606 17.25 27.76 -1.90
C ILE A 606 18.41 27.68 -2.88
N ARG A 607 19.19 28.77 -3.06
CA ARG A 607 20.15 28.90 -4.16
C ARG A 607 21.57 28.57 -3.79
N GLU A 608 22.01 28.83 -2.54
CA GLU A 608 23.40 28.71 -2.12
C GLU A 608 23.70 27.44 -1.32
N ALA A 609 22.68 26.85 -0.69
CA ALA A 609 22.84 25.57 0.00
C ALA A 609 22.83 24.40 -1.01
N PRO A 610 23.70 23.39 -0.84
CA PRO A 610 23.64 22.17 -1.61
C PRO A 610 22.29 21.48 -1.44
N LYS A 611 21.84 20.77 -2.49
CA LYS A 611 20.55 20.07 -2.50
C LYS A 611 20.73 18.61 -2.83
N TYR A 612 20.05 17.77 -2.07
CA TYR A 612 19.97 16.32 -2.29
C TYR A 612 19.42 16.00 -3.69
N GLY A 613 19.93 14.93 -4.28
CA GLY A 613 19.55 14.52 -5.64
C GLY A 613 20.48 15.03 -6.75
N ASN A 614 21.59 15.68 -6.41
CA ASN A 614 22.55 16.26 -7.37
C ASN A 614 23.93 15.58 -7.38
N ASP A 615 24.09 14.40 -6.74
CA ASP A 615 25.35 13.69 -6.58
C ASP A 615 26.38 14.53 -5.82
N ASP A 616 25.99 15.21 -4.77
CA ASP A 616 26.83 16.03 -3.91
C ASP A 616 27.00 15.36 -2.55
N ASP A 617 28.20 14.82 -2.29
CA ASP A 617 28.51 14.12 -1.03
C ASP A 617 28.31 14.99 0.20
N TYR A 618 28.46 16.33 0.07
CA TYR A 618 28.24 17.23 1.20
C TYR A 618 26.83 17.09 1.79
N VAL A 619 25.82 17.08 0.95
CA VAL A 619 24.41 16.97 1.42
C VAL A 619 23.98 15.52 1.58
N ASP A 620 24.44 14.62 0.68
CA ASP A 620 24.02 13.23 0.66
C ASP A 620 24.49 12.44 1.90
N GLN A 621 25.66 12.79 2.48
CA GLN A 621 26.13 12.16 3.72
C GLN A 621 25.40 12.64 4.96
N LEU A 622 24.93 13.88 4.99
CA LEU A 622 24.20 14.43 6.14
C LEU A 622 22.88 13.68 6.39
N ILE A 623 22.18 13.30 5.33
CA ILE A 623 20.96 12.52 5.51
C ILE A 623 21.24 11.09 5.95
N VAL A 624 22.34 10.50 5.51
CA VAL A 624 22.73 9.15 5.97
C VAL A 624 22.94 9.17 7.49
N GLU A 625 23.71 10.14 8.00
CA GLU A 625 23.98 10.31 9.44
C GLU A 625 22.68 10.54 10.22
N ALA A 626 21.82 11.45 9.75
CA ALA A 626 20.56 11.75 10.43
C ALA A 626 19.57 10.58 10.42
N TYR A 627 19.56 9.80 9.33
CA TYR A 627 18.66 8.65 9.20
C TYR A 627 19.18 7.44 10.00
N ASP A 628 20.50 7.27 10.10
CA ASP A 628 21.11 6.20 10.90
C ASP A 628 20.67 6.27 12.37
N SER A 629 20.54 7.46 12.96
CA SER A 629 20.01 7.63 14.31
C SER A 629 18.61 6.99 14.49
N TYR A 630 17.75 7.10 13.48
CA TYR A 630 16.44 6.44 13.47
C TYR A 630 16.57 4.93 13.27
N ILE A 631 17.37 4.49 12.27
CA ILE A 631 17.53 3.06 11.97
C ILE A 631 18.08 2.31 13.19
N GLU A 632 19.13 2.84 13.80
CA GLU A 632 19.74 2.24 15.00
C GLU A 632 18.78 2.17 16.20
N GLU A 633 17.89 3.13 16.30
CA GLU A 633 16.92 3.13 17.40
C GLU A 633 15.79 2.14 17.17
N ILE A 634 15.17 2.15 15.95
CA ILE A 634 14.00 1.30 15.67
C ILE A 634 14.35 -0.19 15.70
N GLU A 635 15.58 -0.55 15.29
CA GLU A 635 16.06 -1.93 15.32
C GLU A 635 16.21 -2.50 16.73
N LYS A 636 16.25 -1.66 17.79
CA LYS A 636 16.31 -2.12 19.21
C LYS A 636 14.98 -2.67 19.71
N TYR A 637 13.87 -2.31 19.09
CA TYR A 637 12.56 -2.63 19.59
C TYR A 637 11.96 -3.87 18.92
N PRO A 638 11.66 -4.93 19.70
CA PRO A 638 10.89 -6.05 19.18
C PRO A 638 9.46 -5.60 18.85
N ASN A 639 8.82 -6.31 17.91
CA ASN A 639 7.39 -6.17 17.70
C ASN A 639 6.59 -7.08 18.64
N THR A 640 5.27 -7.01 18.60
CA THR A 640 4.40 -7.76 19.52
C THR A 640 4.40 -9.26 19.29
N ARG A 641 5.02 -9.79 18.23
CA ARG A 641 5.15 -11.24 17.93
C ARG A 641 6.53 -11.81 18.31
N TYR A 642 7.43 -11.01 18.84
CA TYR A 642 8.74 -11.48 19.28
C TYR A 642 8.60 -12.64 20.26
N ASN A 643 9.34 -13.72 20.01
CA ASN A 643 9.32 -14.97 20.80
C ASN A 643 7.94 -15.68 20.88
N ARG A 644 6.99 -15.36 19.96
CA ARG A 644 5.66 -15.97 19.95
C ARG A 644 5.48 -17.03 18.87
N GLY A 645 6.53 -17.26 18.07
CA GLY A 645 6.56 -18.27 17.02
C GLY A 645 7.21 -17.84 15.70
N PRO A 646 6.92 -16.69 15.10
CA PRO A 646 7.53 -16.25 13.84
C PRO A 646 9.04 -16.04 13.95
N ILE A 647 9.74 -16.27 12.82
CA ILE A 647 11.09 -15.77 12.59
C ILE A 647 11.00 -14.25 12.42
N GLY A 648 11.93 -13.51 13.02
CA GLY A 648 11.93 -12.05 13.03
C GLY A 648 11.38 -11.50 14.34
N GLY A 649 10.19 -10.97 14.36
CA GLY A 649 9.60 -10.29 15.53
C GLY A 649 10.29 -8.96 15.85
N ILE A 650 10.86 -8.29 14.85
CA ILE A 650 11.64 -7.06 14.97
C ILE A 650 11.08 -5.97 14.07
N ARG A 651 11.70 -4.78 14.17
CA ARG A 651 11.36 -3.59 13.39
C ARG A 651 12.53 -3.15 12.53
N TYR A 652 12.25 -2.60 11.36
CA TYR A 652 13.23 -1.99 10.46
C TYR A 652 12.66 -0.69 9.82
N ALA A 653 13.47 0.04 9.10
CA ALA A 653 13.07 1.28 8.43
C ALA A 653 12.40 1.05 7.07
N GLY A 654 11.58 2.02 6.62
CA GLY A 654 10.97 2.10 5.29
C GLY A 654 10.72 3.55 4.89
N THR A 655 10.62 3.82 3.59
CA THR A 655 10.41 5.18 3.06
C THR A 655 9.16 5.33 2.19
N SER A 656 8.22 4.39 2.28
CA SER A 656 6.99 4.46 1.50
C SER A 656 6.07 5.55 2.09
N SER A 657 6.05 6.73 1.48
CA SER A 657 5.30 7.86 2.00
C SER A 657 3.84 7.89 1.56
N ILE A 658 3.46 7.10 0.52
CA ILE A 658 2.17 7.29 -0.17
C ILE A 658 1.96 8.78 -0.51
N SER A 659 0.78 9.39 -0.35
CA SER A 659 0.62 10.84 -0.42
C SER A 659 0.75 11.55 0.95
N ALA A 660 1.31 10.86 1.97
CA ALA A 660 1.49 11.44 3.29
C ALA A 660 2.45 12.64 3.32
N ASN A 661 3.35 12.77 2.33
CA ASN A 661 4.16 13.97 2.13
C ASN A 661 3.30 15.25 2.02
N VAL A 662 2.13 15.19 1.38
CA VAL A 662 1.19 16.31 1.30
C VAL A 662 0.54 16.56 2.67
N GLY A 663 -0.08 15.53 3.27
CA GLY A 663 -0.75 15.65 4.57
C GLY A 663 0.21 16.07 5.71
N GLN A 664 1.40 15.48 5.77
CA GLN A 664 2.43 15.83 6.75
C GLN A 664 3.02 17.22 6.50
N GLY A 665 3.16 17.63 5.24
CA GLY A 665 3.55 18.99 4.88
C GLY A 665 2.56 20.04 5.41
N MET A 666 1.24 19.74 5.31
CA MET A 666 0.17 20.62 5.84
C MET A 666 0.23 20.80 7.37
N SER A 667 0.96 19.98 8.10
CA SER A 667 1.18 20.08 9.55
C SER A 667 2.61 20.48 9.93
N THR A 668 3.38 21.03 8.95
CA THR A 668 4.79 21.42 9.15
C THR A 668 4.97 22.90 8.80
N MET A 669 5.53 23.66 9.74
CA MET A 669 5.89 25.05 9.56
C MET A 669 7.01 25.21 8.51
N ALA A 670 7.39 26.44 8.18
CA ALA A 670 8.53 26.71 7.28
C ALA A 670 9.80 26.00 7.75
N THR A 671 10.63 25.60 6.81
CA THR A 671 11.80 24.74 7.10
C THR A 671 13.11 25.35 6.59
N PRO A 672 14.26 25.00 7.21
CA PRO A 672 15.57 25.57 6.88
C PRO A 672 16.05 25.33 5.43
N ASP A 673 15.42 24.48 4.65
CA ASP A 673 15.68 24.30 3.22
C ASP A 673 15.08 25.38 2.32
N GLY A 674 14.29 26.31 2.92
CA GLY A 674 13.60 27.40 2.24
C GLY A 674 12.14 27.09 1.86
N ARG A 675 11.58 25.93 2.28
CA ARG A 675 10.18 25.54 2.07
C ARG A 675 9.26 26.39 2.96
N ASN A 676 8.18 26.93 2.40
CA ASN A 676 7.17 27.65 3.16
C ASN A 676 6.33 26.71 4.05
N ALA A 677 5.71 27.29 5.06
CA ALA A 677 4.79 26.57 5.95
C ALA A 677 3.63 25.95 5.16
N PHE A 678 3.23 24.76 5.58
CA PHE A 678 2.06 24.03 5.05
C PHE A 678 2.14 23.57 3.59
N GLU A 679 3.29 23.74 2.93
CA GLU A 679 3.56 23.16 1.61
C GLU A 679 3.91 21.67 1.71
N PRO A 680 3.71 20.88 0.64
CA PRO A 680 4.11 19.46 0.62
C PRO A 680 5.60 19.24 0.94
N LEU A 681 5.91 18.12 1.57
CA LEU A 681 7.26 17.58 1.71
C LEU A 681 7.63 16.73 0.50
N ALA A 682 8.88 16.32 0.38
CA ALA A 682 9.32 15.36 -0.62
C ALA A 682 8.76 13.95 -0.31
N GLU A 683 8.38 13.21 -1.34
CA GLU A 683 7.87 11.86 -1.22
C GLU A 683 8.98 10.80 -1.21
N GLY A 684 8.83 9.78 -0.36
CA GLY A 684 9.79 8.68 -0.26
C GLY A 684 11.23 9.16 -0.04
N CYS A 685 12.13 8.71 -0.91
CA CYS A 685 13.51 9.18 -0.97
C CYS A 685 13.79 10.03 -2.23
N SER A 686 12.74 10.48 -2.92
CA SER A 686 12.88 11.40 -4.06
C SER A 686 13.37 12.77 -3.60
N PRO A 687 14.14 13.50 -4.43
CA PRO A 687 14.54 14.87 -4.12
C PRO A 687 13.35 15.81 -3.89
N ALA A 688 13.55 16.88 -3.15
CA ALA A 688 12.55 17.94 -3.03
C ALA A 688 12.28 18.59 -4.40
N HIS A 689 11.06 19.11 -4.59
CA HIS A 689 10.62 19.63 -5.88
C HIS A 689 11.57 20.71 -6.41
N ASN A 690 11.98 20.57 -7.67
CA ASN A 690 12.88 21.49 -8.37
C ASN A 690 14.28 21.65 -7.71
N SER A 691 14.69 20.79 -6.80
CA SER A 691 16.02 20.80 -6.19
C SER A 691 17.06 20.02 -6.98
N ASP A 692 16.66 18.97 -7.70
CA ASP A 692 17.48 18.07 -8.49
C ASP A 692 17.68 18.59 -9.92
N LYS A 693 18.84 19.21 -10.17
CA LYS A 693 19.15 19.93 -11.43
C LYS A 693 20.13 19.19 -12.32
N ASN A 694 20.82 18.18 -11.80
CA ASN A 694 21.90 17.49 -12.48
C ASN A 694 21.45 16.21 -13.23
N GLY A 695 20.12 16.05 -13.43
CA GLY A 695 19.53 14.95 -14.19
C GLY A 695 19.38 13.63 -13.42
N PRO A 696 18.75 12.61 -14.04
CA PRO A 696 18.32 11.41 -13.35
C PRO A 696 19.50 10.54 -12.83
N THR A 697 20.66 10.58 -13.49
CA THR A 697 21.85 9.84 -13.04
C THR A 697 22.37 10.39 -11.71
N ALA A 698 22.35 11.71 -11.51
CA ALA A 698 22.75 12.33 -10.25
C ALA A 698 21.76 11.97 -9.12
N VAL A 699 20.45 11.98 -9.41
CA VAL A 699 19.42 11.51 -8.46
C VAL A 699 19.71 10.07 -8.02
N PHE A 700 19.97 9.18 -8.98
CA PHE A 700 20.24 7.78 -8.67
C PHE A 700 21.48 7.59 -7.80
N LYS A 701 22.53 8.37 -8.03
CA LYS A 701 23.74 8.33 -7.19
C LYS A 701 23.47 8.84 -5.78
N SER A 702 22.76 9.96 -5.60
CA SER A 702 22.38 10.47 -4.29
C SER A 702 21.56 9.46 -3.51
N VAL A 703 20.49 8.89 -4.12
CA VAL A 703 19.61 7.88 -3.50
C VAL A 703 20.38 6.63 -3.10
N SER A 704 21.36 6.22 -3.92
CA SER A 704 22.16 5.01 -3.69
C SER A 704 23.13 5.13 -2.51
N LYS A 705 23.38 6.36 -1.98
CA LYS A 705 24.18 6.56 -0.78
C LYS A 705 23.41 6.23 0.51
N LEU A 706 22.07 6.22 0.46
CA LEU A 706 21.26 5.72 1.57
C LEU A 706 21.55 4.23 1.79
N ARG A 707 21.50 3.78 3.03
CA ARG A 707 21.64 2.35 3.38
C ARG A 707 20.41 1.54 2.98
N THR A 708 20.17 1.40 1.67
CA THR A 708 18.96 0.76 1.14
C THR A 708 18.78 -0.69 1.60
N ASN A 709 19.86 -1.40 1.90
CA ASN A 709 19.83 -2.75 2.49
C ASN A 709 19.32 -2.77 3.94
N LYS A 710 19.36 -1.64 4.67
CA LYS A 710 18.82 -1.47 6.01
C LYS A 710 17.38 -0.91 6.00
N ILE A 711 16.96 -0.37 4.87
CA ILE A 711 15.61 0.18 4.67
C ILE A 711 14.75 -0.90 3.99
N THR A 712 14.68 -2.09 4.61
CA THR A 712 14.04 -3.29 4.05
C THR A 712 12.52 -3.14 3.89
N GLY A 713 11.91 -2.19 4.60
CA GLY A 713 10.49 -1.86 4.48
C GLY A 713 10.09 -1.19 3.16
N GLY A 714 11.04 -1.00 2.24
CA GLY A 714 10.84 -0.41 0.92
C GLY A 714 11.43 0.98 0.78
N VAL A 715 12.12 1.21 -0.34
CA VAL A 715 12.75 2.49 -0.69
C VAL A 715 12.07 3.05 -1.92
N LEU A 716 11.19 4.04 -1.75
CA LEU A 716 10.40 4.59 -2.84
C LEU A 716 11.16 5.70 -3.55
N LEU A 717 11.36 5.54 -4.87
CA LEU A 717 11.91 6.59 -5.75
C LEU A 717 10.97 6.83 -6.94
N ASN A 718 10.51 8.08 -7.07
CA ASN A 718 9.79 8.58 -8.24
C ASN A 718 10.73 9.28 -9.21
N GLN A 719 10.48 9.07 -10.52
CA GLN A 719 11.07 9.86 -11.59
C GLN A 719 9.95 10.37 -12.51
N LYS A 720 9.95 11.65 -12.86
CA LYS A 720 8.99 12.24 -13.79
C LYS A 720 9.71 12.60 -15.09
N MET A 721 9.15 12.18 -16.21
CA MET A 721 9.66 12.47 -17.57
C MET A 721 8.53 12.88 -18.49
N THR A 722 8.84 13.64 -19.53
CA THR A 722 7.84 13.98 -20.55
C THR A 722 7.66 12.83 -21.55
N PRO A 723 6.47 12.65 -22.16
CA PRO A 723 6.25 11.63 -23.20
C PRO A 723 7.20 11.77 -24.38
N GLN A 724 7.59 13.00 -24.74
CA GLN A 724 8.51 13.29 -25.85
C GLN A 724 9.89 12.66 -25.63
N MET A 725 10.31 12.53 -24.37
CA MET A 725 11.60 11.92 -24.01
C MET A 725 11.69 10.44 -24.41
N LEU A 726 10.58 9.73 -24.50
CA LEU A 726 10.50 8.30 -24.85
C LEU A 726 9.94 8.07 -26.27
N SER A 727 9.87 9.11 -27.11
CA SER A 727 9.32 9.02 -28.45
C SER A 727 10.19 8.22 -29.42
N THR A 728 11.53 8.27 -29.23
CA THR A 728 12.48 7.55 -30.10
C THR A 728 12.94 6.25 -29.45
N GLU A 729 13.28 5.26 -30.28
CA GLU A 729 13.86 4.00 -29.82
C GLU A 729 15.20 4.24 -29.08
N GLU A 730 16.04 5.13 -29.57
CA GLU A 730 17.31 5.50 -28.91
C GLU A 730 17.09 5.98 -27.48
N ASN A 731 16.10 6.81 -27.24
CA ASN A 731 15.81 7.32 -25.88
C ASN A 731 15.22 6.24 -24.97
N ARG A 732 14.41 5.32 -25.49
CA ARG A 732 13.95 4.16 -24.73
C ARG A 732 15.12 3.25 -24.33
N GLN A 733 16.08 3.02 -25.21
CA GLN A 733 17.32 2.30 -24.91
C GLN A 733 18.17 3.05 -23.85
N LYS A 734 18.22 4.38 -23.88
CA LYS A 734 18.87 5.18 -22.83
C LYS A 734 18.18 5.00 -21.47
N LEU A 735 16.86 4.99 -21.42
CA LEU A 735 16.11 4.73 -20.18
C LEU A 735 16.41 3.31 -19.65
N GLU A 736 16.42 2.30 -20.51
CA GLU A 736 16.79 0.93 -20.14
C GLU A 736 18.21 0.86 -19.56
N LEU A 737 19.18 1.52 -20.21
CA LEU A 737 20.56 1.59 -19.74
C LEU A 737 20.66 2.32 -18.38
N LEU A 738 19.89 3.37 -18.21
CA LEU A 738 19.81 4.12 -16.95
C LEU A 738 19.26 3.22 -15.81
N ILE A 739 18.19 2.47 -16.05
CA ILE A 739 17.63 1.49 -15.13
C ILE A 739 18.67 0.41 -14.77
N LYS A 740 19.32 -0.16 -15.78
CA LYS A 740 20.38 -1.16 -15.58
C LYS A 740 21.54 -0.60 -14.77
N THR A 741 21.94 0.64 -15.01
CA THR A 741 23.01 1.30 -14.26
C THR A 741 22.60 1.49 -12.80
N PHE A 742 21.40 1.99 -12.56
CA PHE A 742 20.88 2.18 -11.21
C PHE A 742 20.87 0.88 -10.40
N PHE A 743 20.34 -0.20 -11.00
CA PHE A 743 20.20 -1.46 -10.27
C PHE A 743 21.50 -2.25 -10.18
N ASN A 744 22.27 -2.37 -11.29
CA ASN A 744 23.44 -3.25 -11.33
C ASN A 744 24.72 -2.61 -10.79
N ARG A 745 24.83 -1.27 -10.86
CA ARG A 745 26.06 -0.54 -10.48
C ARG A 745 25.91 0.25 -9.21
N LEU A 746 24.73 0.88 -9.03
CA LEU A 746 24.46 1.76 -7.91
C LEU A 746 23.66 1.08 -6.80
N HIS A 747 23.25 -0.19 -7.03
CA HIS A 747 22.50 -0.98 -6.04
C HIS A 747 21.21 -0.31 -5.56
N GLY A 748 20.51 0.41 -6.47
CA GLY A 748 19.19 0.98 -6.19
C GLY A 748 18.17 -0.10 -5.82
N TYR A 749 17.23 0.25 -4.96
CA TYR A 749 16.22 -0.69 -4.45
C TYR A 749 15.00 -0.77 -5.37
N HIS A 750 14.43 0.39 -5.74
CA HIS A 750 13.18 0.52 -6.48
C HIS A 750 13.18 1.82 -7.30
N VAL A 751 12.51 1.81 -8.43
CA VAL A 751 12.19 3.01 -9.21
C VAL A 751 10.86 2.87 -9.92
N GLN A 752 10.14 3.97 -10.02
CA GLN A 752 8.89 4.09 -10.79
C GLN A 752 8.87 5.41 -11.57
N TYR A 753 8.14 5.41 -12.68
CA TYR A 753 8.14 6.53 -13.62
C TYR A 753 6.75 7.14 -13.78
N ASN A 754 6.69 8.47 -13.80
CA ASN A 754 5.52 9.25 -14.17
C ASN A 754 5.81 9.89 -15.54
N ILE A 755 5.25 9.34 -16.60
CA ILE A 755 5.50 9.82 -17.97
C ILE A 755 4.34 10.73 -18.39
N VAL A 756 4.42 11.98 -17.95
CA VAL A 756 3.39 12.99 -18.19
C VAL A 756 4.02 14.38 -18.17
N SER A 757 3.61 15.28 -19.07
CA SER A 757 4.13 16.65 -19.06
C SER A 757 3.39 17.53 -18.05
N LYS A 758 4.09 18.57 -17.57
CA LYS A 758 3.52 19.56 -16.66
C LYS A 758 2.34 20.31 -17.32
N GLU A 759 2.42 20.55 -18.61
CA GLU A 759 1.36 21.21 -19.39
C GLU A 759 0.09 20.38 -19.41
N THR A 760 0.21 19.05 -19.62
CA THR A 760 -0.93 18.13 -19.58
C THR A 760 -1.60 18.13 -18.22
N LEU A 761 -0.82 18.11 -17.13
CA LEU A 761 -1.35 18.13 -15.77
C LEU A 761 -2.06 19.46 -15.44
N ILE A 762 -1.49 20.60 -15.87
CA ILE A 762 -2.11 21.92 -15.69
C ILE A 762 -3.41 22.00 -16.51
N ASP A 763 -3.43 21.47 -17.75
CA ASP A 763 -4.63 21.45 -18.56
C ASP A 763 -5.70 20.53 -17.94
N ALA A 764 -5.32 19.38 -17.43
CA ALA A 764 -6.22 18.45 -16.73
C ALA A 764 -6.83 19.05 -15.45
N GLN A 765 -6.06 19.86 -14.71
CA GLN A 765 -6.57 20.56 -13.54
C GLN A 765 -7.60 21.65 -13.91
N LYS A 766 -7.42 22.32 -15.07
CA LYS A 766 -8.34 23.35 -15.57
C LYS A 766 -9.56 22.77 -16.30
N HIS A 767 -9.38 21.67 -16.99
CA HIS A 767 -10.35 21.03 -17.87
C HIS A 767 -10.51 19.53 -17.58
N PRO A 768 -10.92 19.13 -16.34
CA PRO A 768 -10.98 17.74 -15.93
C PRO A 768 -11.87 16.87 -16.83
N GLU A 769 -12.90 17.46 -17.43
CA GLU A 769 -13.80 16.77 -18.35
C GLU A 769 -13.11 16.25 -19.64
N LYS A 770 -11.98 16.84 -20.02
CA LYS A 770 -11.18 16.42 -21.21
C LYS A 770 -10.18 15.32 -20.87
N HIS A 771 -9.89 15.12 -19.59
CA HIS A 771 -8.82 14.24 -19.10
C HIS A 771 -9.35 13.22 -18.09
N LYS A 772 -10.56 12.68 -18.29
CA LYS A 772 -11.20 11.74 -17.37
C LYS A 772 -10.36 10.49 -17.10
N ASP A 773 -9.64 10.01 -18.11
CA ASP A 773 -8.81 8.79 -18.05
C ASP A 773 -7.33 9.07 -17.75
N LEU A 774 -6.98 10.32 -17.37
CA LEU A 774 -5.60 10.64 -17.03
C LEU A 774 -5.25 9.99 -15.70
N ILE A 775 -4.33 9.03 -15.75
CA ILE A 775 -3.76 8.36 -14.59
C ILE A 775 -2.36 8.91 -14.34
N VAL A 776 -2.04 9.13 -13.08
CA VAL A 776 -0.71 9.59 -12.65
C VAL A 776 -0.15 8.67 -11.56
N ARG A 777 1.17 8.56 -11.52
CA ARG A 777 1.86 7.90 -10.42
C ARG A 777 1.98 8.85 -9.23
N VAL A 778 1.34 8.53 -8.12
CA VAL A 778 1.40 9.34 -6.90
C VAL A 778 2.68 9.03 -6.14
N ALA A 779 2.69 7.96 -5.35
CA ALA A 779 3.89 7.45 -4.69
C ALA A 779 3.64 5.99 -4.30
N GLY A 780 4.21 5.05 -5.06
CA GLY A 780 3.99 3.61 -4.88
C GLY A 780 2.69 3.07 -5.48
N TYR A 781 1.81 3.93 -5.97
CA TYR A 781 0.54 3.58 -6.61
C TYR A 781 0.13 4.62 -7.64
N SER A 782 -0.82 4.27 -8.49
CA SER A 782 -1.40 5.16 -9.50
C SER A 782 -2.84 5.55 -9.13
N ALA A 783 -3.24 6.76 -9.49
CA ALA A 783 -4.59 7.28 -9.29
C ALA A 783 -5.05 8.06 -10.53
N PHE A 784 -6.37 8.14 -10.74
CA PHE A 784 -6.92 9.11 -11.68
C PHE A 784 -6.64 10.52 -11.17
N PHE A 785 -6.07 11.37 -12.03
CA PHE A 785 -5.65 12.71 -11.63
C PHE A 785 -6.80 13.56 -11.10
N ASN A 786 -7.97 13.44 -11.72
CA ASN A 786 -9.15 14.26 -11.41
C ASN A 786 -9.85 13.89 -10.09
N VAL A 787 -9.54 12.73 -9.47
CA VAL A 787 -10.11 12.37 -8.17
C VAL A 787 -9.24 12.84 -6.99
N LEU A 788 -8.03 13.31 -7.28
CA LEU A 788 -7.08 13.81 -6.29
C LEU A 788 -7.48 15.20 -5.80
N SER A 789 -7.23 15.50 -4.53
CA SER A 789 -7.36 16.85 -4.02
C SER A 789 -6.44 17.84 -4.76
N LYS A 790 -6.83 19.11 -4.81
CA LYS A 790 -6.04 20.15 -5.48
C LYS A 790 -4.59 20.18 -4.98
N LYS A 791 -4.35 20.06 -3.68
CA LYS A 791 -2.99 20.05 -3.11
C LYS A 791 -2.16 18.85 -3.59
N THR A 792 -2.76 17.67 -3.72
CA THR A 792 -2.07 16.50 -4.26
C THR A 792 -1.80 16.66 -5.76
N GLN A 793 -2.71 17.26 -6.52
CA GLN A 793 -2.48 17.60 -7.92
C GLN A 793 -1.31 18.60 -8.06
N ASP A 794 -1.28 19.65 -7.24
CA ASP A 794 -0.22 20.68 -7.24
C ASP A 794 1.15 20.06 -6.87
N ASP A 795 1.18 19.11 -5.92
CA ASP A 795 2.39 18.33 -5.60
C ASP A 795 2.93 17.58 -6.83
N ILE A 796 2.08 16.85 -7.55
CA ILE A 796 2.50 16.08 -8.74
C ILE A 796 2.93 17.00 -9.88
N ILE A 797 2.26 18.14 -10.07
CA ILE A 797 2.64 19.18 -11.05
C ILE A 797 4.02 19.74 -10.71
N GLY A 798 4.30 19.97 -9.42
CA GLY A 798 5.53 20.57 -8.92
C GLY A 798 6.77 19.68 -9.00
N ARG A 799 6.64 18.38 -9.20
CA ARG A 799 7.78 17.43 -9.27
C ARG A 799 8.68 17.73 -10.46
N THR A 800 9.99 17.58 -10.27
CA THR A 800 11.00 17.85 -11.31
C THR A 800 10.83 16.96 -12.52
N GLU A 801 10.80 17.54 -13.72
CA GLU A 801 10.83 16.80 -14.98
C GLU A 801 12.29 16.49 -15.34
N GLN A 802 12.63 15.21 -15.35
CA GLN A 802 13.96 14.73 -15.67
C GLN A 802 14.20 14.68 -17.19
N SER A 803 15.44 14.86 -17.61
CA SER A 803 15.87 14.82 -19.00
C SER A 803 16.88 13.70 -19.23
N LEU A 804 16.75 12.97 -20.34
CA LEU A 804 17.69 11.94 -20.80
C LEU A 804 18.77 12.56 -21.71
N MET A 805 19.48 13.59 -21.25
CA MET A 805 20.56 14.21 -22.02
C MET A 805 21.77 13.30 -22.19
#